data_029e9298f5cc842b7cd96766bf82af13
#
_entry.id   029e9298f5cc842b7cd96766bf82af13
#
_cell.length_a   1.000
_cell.length_b   1.000
_cell.length_c   1.000
_cell.angle_alpha   90.00
_cell.angle_beta   90.00
_cell.angle_gamma   90.00
#
_symmetry.space_group_name_H-M   'P 1'
#
loop_
_entity.id
_entity.type
_entity.pdbx_description
1 polymer ?
#
loop_
_entity_poly.entity_id
_entity_poly.type
_entity_poly.pdbx_seq_one_letter_code
_entity_poly.pdbx_strand_id
1 'polypeptide(L)'
;MTRILSFLFPELLLLIVPLVFLYIWRARARGLGGAVRIAALVLVTLLAAVPIASIGGKGVDVVVVVDVSRSMPSEGRNRALEIIRLLEERRDAGDRIGVVIFGRDARVERLLEEHSRFGTFAQQVDDEGSDLGSAIGLAASLIPRERPGRLVVLSDGEATGESTAAAAYEAASRGVPIDFRAFVRGGGADVAVESLDVPGVVDRREPFQFTASIRADRTADAEIVLFRDDIEISRGTHSLAAGSTPFTFRDVLERPGLARYRIEVATNQDPVPQNNIGNGAVRVEAPASILLVNTTGAADNLSRALAAGSIPVTIVSAAKVPRSLADMQAYRAVILENVPTQPLGPPALGAIARFATDLGGGLLVTGGPASFGVGGYFKSELDSHLPVSMEIRNEHRKLSLAMAVALDRSGSMAMPAGDGRTKMDLANAGTCAALETLGPFDEVGVIAIDSAPHVVQPLTAADNKGICDQVRRIESGGGGIFVYTALLSAAEMVQESKKGTRHIVLFADAADAEEPGDYVRLLEKLRSIGITVSVIGMGTESDPDAAFLKDVAQRGGGRMIFTSNVEELPRLFAQEAITVARSSFVTEPTPVRTLADSILLGERPASAFPPVDGYNLTYLRPGATLGAVTTDEYGAPVLAFWHRGLGRVAALTAEVDGKYSGRLNAWSDFAPFSIGLARWLLGGDPPTGVQATIERQGSQGIVRVELDPDRPRDGSAATRAPIAVIVPPGSGNAESERLPLSWVGEHTLEARFALRTSGVYVGAVETTPGQVLPLPPLSLPYSPEFEPRADPEEGRATLREVARITGGTERTAWDDVFSTRGLRNRQVRDLVIPLALILLLLHLTEIAGRRLLLFAAAPEWLRSHVPSFASVGALWSRLRMPRRVHRRPQPEVAAVAPAAMTETVPDPAAVSSAMARAKSKAKNRVER
;
A
#
# COMPACT_ATOMS: atom_id res chain seq x y z
N MET A 1 44.44 -11.79 29.90
CA MET A 1 44.07 -13.17 30.25
C MET A 1 42.56 -13.31 30.13
N THR A 2 42.08 -13.84 29.03
CA THR A 2 40.65 -14.08 28.77
C THR A 2 40.18 -15.21 29.68
N ARG A 3 39.17 -14.98 30.51
CA ARG A 3 38.56 -16.04 31.32
C ARG A 3 37.87 -17.03 30.36
N ILE A 4 38.47 -18.19 30.21
CA ILE A 4 37.99 -19.27 29.35
C ILE A 4 36.70 -19.93 29.94
N LEU A 5 36.52 -19.84 31.26
CA LEU A 5 35.40 -20.44 32.00
C LEU A 5 34.70 -19.34 32.82
N SER A 6 33.40 -19.23 32.70
CA SER A 6 32.56 -18.36 33.52
C SER A 6 31.33 -19.12 34.01
N PHE A 7 30.62 -18.60 35.00
CA PHE A 7 29.41 -19.22 35.59
C PHE A 7 28.29 -18.21 35.53
N LEU A 8 27.09 -18.66 35.23
CA LEU A 8 25.89 -17.80 35.18
C LEU A 8 25.47 -17.37 36.59
N PHE A 9 25.63 -18.29 37.55
CA PHE A 9 25.33 -18.06 39.00
C PHE A 9 26.56 -18.38 39.82
N PRO A 10 27.63 -17.55 39.84
CA PRO A 10 28.89 -17.80 40.51
C PRO A 10 28.76 -17.90 42.03
N GLU A 11 27.75 -17.27 42.62
CA GLU A 11 27.43 -17.32 44.06
C GLU A 11 27.11 -18.75 44.55
N LEU A 12 26.56 -19.61 43.68
CA LEU A 12 26.28 -21.00 44.06
C LEU A 12 27.56 -21.83 44.31
N LEU A 13 28.70 -21.39 43.78
CA LEU A 13 29.99 -22.04 44.07
C LEU A 13 30.39 -21.89 45.55
N LEU A 14 29.91 -20.87 46.27
CA LEU A 14 30.16 -20.71 47.70
C LEU A 14 29.53 -21.82 48.50
N LEU A 15 28.55 -22.52 47.99
CA LEU A 15 27.90 -23.69 48.62
C LEU A 15 28.78 -24.94 48.65
N ILE A 16 29.79 -25.00 47.79
CA ILE A 16 30.69 -26.17 47.72
C ILE A 16 31.32 -26.43 49.10
N VAL A 17 31.86 -25.41 49.74
CA VAL A 17 32.57 -25.53 51.02
C VAL A 17 31.66 -26.05 52.15
N PRO A 18 30.50 -25.42 52.44
CA PRO A 18 29.60 -25.88 53.51
C PRO A 18 28.98 -27.26 53.19
N LEU A 19 28.65 -27.54 51.91
CA LEU A 19 28.07 -28.84 51.57
C LEU A 19 29.10 -30.01 51.71
N VAL A 20 30.33 -29.81 51.27
CA VAL A 20 31.41 -30.78 51.44
C VAL A 20 31.73 -30.96 52.90
N PHE A 21 31.79 -29.86 53.71
CA PHE A 21 32.01 -29.92 55.15
C PHE A 21 30.89 -30.68 55.85
N LEU A 22 29.65 -30.39 55.57
CA LEU A 22 28.47 -31.04 56.14
C LEU A 22 28.47 -32.54 55.80
N TYR A 23 28.84 -32.90 54.55
CA TYR A 23 28.93 -34.28 54.16
C TYR A 23 30.05 -35.04 54.92
N ILE A 24 31.25 -34.47 55.06
CA ILE A 24 32.38 -35.09 55.81
C ILE A 24 32.02 -35.24 57.28
N TRP A 25 31.40 -34.24 57.89
CA TRP A 25 30.97 -34.24 59.30
C TRP A 25 29.94 -35.31 59.62
N ARG A 26 28.90 -35.40 58.76
CA ARG A 26 27.76 -36.30 59.01
C ARG A 26 28.02 -37.76 58.55
N ALA A 27 28.65 -37.93 57.40
CA ALA A 27 28.79 -39.25 56.77
C ALA A 27 30.05 -40.05 57.22
N ARG A 28 30.97 -39.47 58.04
CA ARG A 28 32.28 -40.09 58.42
C ARG A 28 32.94 -40.78 57.23
N ALA A 29 32.92 -40.17 56.08
CA ALA A 29 33.34 -40.73 54.78
C ALA A 29 34.82 -40.99 54.79
N ARG A 30 35.20 -42.26 54.74
CA ARG A 30 36.55 -42.70 54.58
C ARG A 30 36.72 -43.64 53.40
N GLY A 31 37.80 -43.52 52.64
CA GLY A 31 38.08 -44.35 51.47
C GLY A 31 37.53 -43.84 50.13
N LEU A 32 37.80 -44.60 49.10
CA LEU A 32 37.52 -44.25 47.70
C LEU A 32 36.05 -43.89 47.44
N GLY A 33 35.08 -44.61 48.00
CA GLY A 33 33.65 -44.32 47.81
C GLY A 33 33.19 -42.95 48.42
N GLY A 34 33.86 -42.50 49.49
CA GLY A 34 33.64 -41.20 50.06
C GLY A 34 34.13 -40.06 49.10
N ALA A 35 35.31 -40.27 48.51
CA ALA A 35 35.87 -39.33 47.55
C ALA A 35 34.99 -39.17 46.28
N VAL A 36 34.44 -40.26 45.76
CA VAL A 36 33.53 -40.24 44.61
C VAL A 36 32.26 -39.46 44.90
N ARG A 37 31.69 -39.58 46.10
CA ARG A 37 30.49 -38.82 46.49
C ARG A 37 30.78 -37.36 46.70
N ILE A 38 31.94 -36.97 47.24
CA ILE A 38 32.36 -35.60 47.32
C ILE A 38 32.54 -35.01 45.94
N ALA A 39 33.16 -35.75 45.01
CA ALA A 39 33.31 -35.32 43.60
C ALA A 39 31.95 -35.13 42.94
N ALA A 40 30.99 -36.03 43.17
CA ALA A 40 29.64 -35.90 42.65
C ALA A 40 28.94 -34.66 43.24
N LEU A 41 29.07 -34.38 44.51
CA LEU A 41 28.49 -33.21 45.20
C LEU A 41 29.07 -31.88 44.67
N VAL A 42 30.38 -31.83 44.47
CA VAL A 42 31.05 -30.69 43.84
C VAL A 42 30.56 -30.49 42.40
N LEU A 43 30.39 -31.59 41.61
CA LEU A 43 29.93 -31.53 40.25
C LEU A 43 28.46 -31.07 40.14
N VAL A 44 27.59 -31.48 41.09
CA VAL A 44 26.22 -30.98 41.20
C VAL A 44 26.18 -29.46 41.44
N THR A 45 27.03 -28.98 42.36
CA THR A 45 27.09 -27.52 42.61
C THR A 45 27.71 -26.75 41.46
N LEU A 46 28.67 -27.34 40.76
CA LEU A 46 29.18 -26.77 39.49
C LEU A 46 28.11 -26.71 38.42
N LEU A 47 27.30 -27.74 38.25
CA LEU A 47 26.17 -27.79 37.32
C LEU A 47 25.10 -26.74 37.67
N ALA A 48 24.77 -26.62 38.96
CA ALA A 48 23.81 -25.61 39.44
C ALA A 48 24.30 -24.17 39.16
N ALA A 49 25.61 -23.94 39.17
CA ALA A 49 26.21 -22.64 38.81
C ALA A 49 26.22 -22.36 37.29
N VAL A 50 25.73 -23.30 36.47
CA VAL A 50 25.66 -23.24 35.00
C VAL A 50 26.98 -22.76 34.39
N PRO A 51 27.97 -23.66 34.26
CA PRO A 51 29.28 -23.33 33.72
C PRO A 51 29.24 -23.12 32.23
N ILE A 52 29.83 -22.03 31.78
CA ILE A 52 29.85 -21.57 30.39
C ILE A 52 31.31 -21.47 29.95
N ALA A 53 31.68 -22.16 28.88
CA ALA A 53 32.99 -22.03 28.26
C ALA A 53 32.95 -21.01 27.11
N SER A 54 33.79 -20.00 27.20
CA SER A 54 34.03 -19.07 26.09
C SER A 54 35.16 -19.65 25.22
N ILE A 55 34.78 -20.29 24.11
CA ILE A 55 35.73 -20.84 23.14
C ILE A 55 35.72 -19.91 21.92
N GLY A 56 36.89 -19.51 21.42
CA GLY A 56 37.00 -18.77 20.16
C GLY A 56 36.41 -19.61 19.02
N GLY A 57 35.33 -19.10 18.41
CA GLY A 57 34.70 -19.73 17.24
C GLY A 57 35.62 -19.69 16.03
N LYS A 58 35.60 -20.73 15.21
CA LYS A 58 36.25 -20.74 13.91
C LYS A 58 35.26 -20.10 12.89
N GLY A 59 35.75 -19.14 12.08
CA GLY A 59 34.99 -18.48 11.02
C GLY A 59 34.35 -17.15 11.44
N VAL A 60 34.20 -16.29 10.48
CA VAL A 60 33.62 -14.94 10.57
C VAL A 60 32.38 -14.87 9.69
N ASP A 61 31.33 -14.23 10.19
CA ASP A 61 30.13 -13.96 9.41
C ASP A 61 30.24 -12.58 8.76
N VAL A 62 30.18 -12.51 7.44
CA VAL A 62 30.23 -11.26 6.67
C VAL A 62 28.89 -11.07 5.96
N VAL A 63 28.19 -9.99 6.24
CA VAL A 63 26.99 -9.61 5.49
C VAL A 63 27.33 -8.42 4.60
N VAL A 64 27.22 -8.62 3.29
CA VAL A 64 27.38 -7.57 2.30
C VAL A 64 26.05 -6.85 2.12
N VAL A 65 26.04 -5.55 2.34
CA VAL A 65 24.86 -4.68 2.20
C VAL A 65 25.06 -3.88 0.93
N VAL A 66 24.23 -4.15 -0.08
CA VAL A 66 24.38 -3.60 -1.43
C VAL A 66 23.26 -2.61 -1.70
N ASP A 67 23.65 -1.40 -2.01
CA ASP A 67 22.77 -0.36 -2.51
C ASP A 67 22.40 -0.65 -3.97
N VAL A 68 21.09 -0.67 -4.26
CA VAL A 68 20.56 -0.84 -5.61
C VAL A 68 19.60 0.29 -5.99
N SER A 69 19.63 1.39 -5.21
CA SER A 69 18.86 2.61 -5.47
C SER A 69 19.27 3.26 -6.80
N ARG A 70 18.45 4.16 -7.30
CA ARG A 70 18.74 4.92 -8.53
C ARG A 70 19.90 5.88 -8.39
N SER A 71 20.23 6.27 -7.16
CA SER A 71 21.39 7.12 -6.87
C SER A 71 22.71 6.42 -7.20
N MET A 72 22.78 5.11 -7.17
CA MET A 72 23.97 4.33 -7.46
C MET A 72 24.45 4.53 -8.90
N PRO A 73 25.79 4.67 -9.14
CA PRO A 73 26.35 4.69 -10.49
C PRO A 73 25.92 3.46 -11.31
N SER A 74 25.73 3.63 -12.62
CA SER A 74 25.27 2.56 -13.52
C SER A 74 26.11 1.27 -13.46
N GLU A 75 27.41 1.39 -13.18
CA GLU A 75 28.31 0.25 -12.98
C GLU A 75 28.30 -0.30 -11.55
N GLY A 76 27.65 0.37 -10.61
CA GLY A 76 27.70 0.05 -9.17
C GLY A 76 27.24 -1.36 -8.86
N ARG A 77 26.16 -1.82 -9.46
CA ARG A 77 25.65 -3.20 -9.30
C ARG A 77 26.65 -4.26 -9.79
N ASN A 78 27.30 -4.03 -10.93
CA ASN A 78 28.29 -4.95 -11.47
C ASN A 78 29.55 -5.01 -10.58
N ARG A 79 30.00 -3.86 -10.11
CA ARG A 79 31.14 -3.78 -9.17
C ARG A 79 30.82 -4.44 -7.82
N ALA A 80 29.60 -4.31 -7.34
CA ALA A 80 29.15 -5.01 -6.12
C ALA A 80 29.17 -6.53 -6.32
N LEU A 81 28.71 -7.04 -7.47
CA LEU A 81 28.81 -8.46 -7.81
C LEU A 81 30.26 -8.96 -7.85
N GLU A 82 31.17 -8.18 -8.44
CA GLU A 82 32.59 -8.50 -8.46
C GLU A 82 33.19 -8.57 -7.05
N ILE A 83 32.83 -7.64 -6.17
CA ILE A 83 33.28 -7.62 -4.78
C ILE A 83 32.75 -8.84 -4.03
N ILE A 84 31.48 -9.19 -4.19
CA ILE A 84 30.91 -10.38 -3.55
C ILE A 84 31.68 -11.64 -3.99
N ARG A 85 31.95 -11.79 -5.27
CA ARG A 85 32.74 -12.93 -5.79
C ARG A 85 34.17 -12.95 -5.25
N LEU A 86 34.83 -11.81 -5.15
CA LEU A 86 36.17 -11.69 -4.54
C LEU A 86 36.15 -12.12 -3.05
N LEU A 87 35.10 -11.76 -2.31
CA LEU A 87 34.93 -12.18 -0.93
C LEU A 87 34.70 -13.70 -0.82
N GLU A 88 33.93 -14.27 -1.76
CA GLU A 88 33.69 -15.72 -1.79
C GLU A 88 34.98 -16.53 -2.07
N GLU A 89 35.86 -16.00 -2.91
CA GLU A 89 37.16 -16.64 -3.20
C GLU A 89 38.13 -16.59 -2.02
N ARG A 90 38.01 -15.60 -1.13
CA ARG A 90 38.86 -15.38 0.04
C ARG A 90 38.35 -15.99 1.34
N ARG A 91 37.22 -16.66 1.27
CA ARG A 91 36.59 -17.27 2.42
C ARG A 91 37.29 -18.55 2.85
N ASP A 92 37.60 -18.65 4.13
CA ASP A 92 38.14 -19.84 4.75
C ASP A 92 37.03 -20.78 5.26
N ALA A 93 37.38 -22.02 5.60
CA ALA A 93 36.45 -23.00 6.15
C ALA A 93 35.84 -22.49 7.47
N GLY A 94 34.49 -22.42 7.50
CA GLY A 94 33.74 -21.91 8.64
C GLY A 94 33.32 -20.44 8.51
N ASP A 95 33.84 -19.69 7.52
CA ASP A 95 33.37 -18.35 7.21
C ASP A 95 32.05 -18.39 6.40
N ARG A 96 31.15 -17.46 6.69
CA ARG A 96 29.85 -17.38 6.00
C ARG A 96 29.64 -16.00 5.40
N ILE A 97 29.02 -15.97 4.23
CA ILE A 97 28.65 -14.73 3.55
C ILE A 97 27.12 -14.68 3.36
N GLY A 98 26.52 -13.56 3.78
CA GLY A 98 25.16 -13.20 3.49
C GLY A 98 25.12 -11.95 2.62
N VAL A 99 24.01 -11.72 1.91
CA VAL A 99 23.80 -10.54 1.09
C VAL A 99 22.45 -9.94 1.40
N VAL A 100 22.42 -8.65 1.68
CA VAL A 100 21.25 -7.80 1.83
C VAL A 100 21.29 -6.76 0.72
N ILE A 101 20.20 -6.57 0.01
CA ILE A 101 20.05 -5.48 -0.94
C ILE A 101 19.08 -4.45 -0.38
N PHE A 102 19.24 -3.21 -0.75
CA PHE A 102 18.35 -2.16 -0.32
C PHE A 102 18.20 -1.05 -1.36
N GLY A 103 17.07 -0.45 -1.33
CA GLY A 103 16.64 0.81 -1.88
C GLY A 103 15.84 1.52 -0.80
N ARG A 104 14.58 1.87 -1.05
CA ARG A 104 13.68 2.39 -0.01
C ARG A 104 13.30 1.33 1.03
N ASP A 105 13.25 0.06 0.64
CA ASP A 105 13.10 -1.10 1.51
C ASP A 105 14.36 -1.97 1.46
N ALA A 106 14.61 -2.73 2.52
CA ALA A 106 15.74 -3.65 2.60
C ALA A 106 15.25 -5.09 2.58
N ARG A 107 15.92 -5.95 1.80
CA ARG A 107 15.60 -7.37 1.67
C ARG A 107 16.82 -8.25 1.77
N VAL A 108 16.61 -9.44 2.35
CA VAL A 108 17.64 -10.46 2.38
C VAL A 108 17.67 -11.14 1.01
N GLU A 109 18.74 -10.90 0.26
CA GLU A 109 19.01 -11.56 -1.02
C GLU A 109 19.54 -12.98 -0.80
N ARG A 110 20.44 -13.14 0.20
CA ARG A 110 20.99 -14.43 0.58
C ARG A 110 21.29 -14.45 2.08
N LEU A 111 20.89 -15.52 2.73
CA LEU A 111 21.25 -15.81 4.12
C LEU A 111 22.73 -16.17 4.25
N LEU A 112 23.25 -16.22 5.49
CA LEU A 112 24.63 -16.58 5.79
C LEU A 112 24.93 -18.05 5.44
N GLU A 113 25.73 -18.28 4.41
CA GLU A 113 26.08 -19.60 3.89
C GLU A 113 27.59 -19.78 3.69
N GLU A 114 28.08 -21.04 3.89
CA GLU A 114 29.50 -21.37 3.79
C GLU A 114 29.96 -21.74 2.36
N HIS A 115 29.11 -22.30 1.52
CA HIS A 115 29.53 -22.99 0.29
C HIS A 115 28.80 -22.57 -0.98
N SER A 116 27.94 -21.54 -0.95
CA SER A 116 27.23 -21.06 -2.15
C SER A 116 28.07 -20.07 -2.94
N ARG A 117 27.82 -20.01 -4.26
CA ARG A 117 28.28 -18.94 -5.15
C ARG A 117 27.14 -17.98 -5.47
N PHE A 118 27.41 -16.70 -5.39
CA PHE A 118 26.45 -15.67 -5.73
C PHE A 118 26.41 -15.45 -7.25
N GLY A 119 25.23 -15.57 -7.83
CA GLY A 119 25.02 -15.41 -9.27
C GLY A 119 24.65 -13.99 -9.68
N THR A 120 23.41 -13.61 -9.38
CA THR A 120 22.81 -12.31 -9.70
C THR A 120 21.83 -11.92 -8.58
N PHE A 121 21.44 -10.65 -8.54
CA PHE A 121 20.37 -10.17 -7.66
C PHE A 121 19.01 -10.61 -8.20
N ALA A 122 18.23 -11.34 -7.42
CA ALA A 122 16.92 -11.88 -7.77
C ALA A 122 15.76 -11.11 -7.13
N GLN A 123 15.97 -10.58 -5.92
CA GLN A 123 14.96 -9.81 -5.22
C GLN A 123 14.77 -8.43 -5.86
N GLN A 124 13.52 -7.95 -5.85
CA GLN A 124 13.19 -6.59 -6.25
C GLN A 124 12.92 -5.75 -5.01
N VAL A 125 13.51 -4.56 -4.96
CA VAL A 125 13.28 -3.52 -3.95
C VAL A 125 12.82 -2.25 -4.66
N ASP A 126 12.13 -1.37 -3.95
CA ASP A 126 11.80 -0.04 -4.45
C ASP A 126 13.09 0.78 -4.55
N ASP A 127 13.51 1.07 -5.78
CA ASP A 127 14.76 1.76 -6.08
C ASP A 127 14.65 3.30 -6.05
N GLU A 128 13.46 3.85 -5.71
CA GLU A 128 13.21 5.30 -5.60
C GLU A 128 13.55 5.89 -4.22
N GLY A 129 14.42 5.27 -3.46
CA GLY A 129 14.90 5.72 -2.17
C GLY A 129 16.05 4.86 -1.69
N SER A 130 16.80 5.35 -0.68
CA SER A 130 17.94 4.67 -0.10
C SER A 130 17.84 4.65 1.42
N ASP A 131 17.25 3.59 2.00
CA ASP A 131 17.15 3.40 3.45
C ASP A 131 18.31 2.56 3.98
N LEU A 132 19.47 3.19 4.03
CA LEU A 132 20.68 2.58 4.58
C LEU A 132 20.54 2.24 6.07
N GLY A 133 19.75 3.00 6.84
CA GLY A 133 19.52 2.73 8.25
C GLY A 133 18.84 1.38 8.49
N SER A 134 17.69 1.17 7.85
CA SER A 134 16.97 -0.10 7.89
C SER A 134 17.81 -1.26 7.35
N ALA A 135 18.59 -1.06 6.29
CA ALA A 135 19.46 -2.06 5.71
C ALA A 135 20.57 -2.51 6.68
N ILE A 136 21.20 -1.57 7.39
CA ILE A 136 22.19 -1.87 8.45
C ILE A 136 21.53 -2.67 9.58
N GLY A 137 20.34 -2.24 10.05
CA GLY A 137 19.58 -2.95 11.08
C GLY A 137 19.24 -4.38 10.70
N LEU A 138 18.70 -4.58 9.49
CA LEU A 138 18.40 -5.90 8.94
C LEU A 138 19.66 -6.76 8.85
N ALA A 139 20.73 -6.27 8.22
CA ALA A 139 21.98 -6.99 8.04
C ALA A 139 22.64 -7.38 9.36
N ALA A 140 22.66 -6.45 10.34
CA ALA A 140 23.18 -6.72 11.66
C ALA A 140 22.36 -7.80 12.38
N SER A 141 21.05 -7.89 12.14
CA SER A 141 20.19 -8.92 12.74
C SER A 141 20.51 -10.33 12.25
N LEU A 142 21.05 -10.49 11.06
CA LEU A 142 21.45 -11.79 10.49
C LEU A 142 22.67 -12.39 11.17
N ILE A 143 23.50 -11.56 11.81
CA ILE A 143 24.71 -12.03 12.50
C ILE A 143 24.36 -12.55 13.89
N PRO A 144 24.55 -13.86 14.18
CA PRO A 144 24.31 -14.40 15.50
C PRO A 144 25.22 -13.78 16.56
N ARG A 145 24.69 -13.53 17.75
CA ARG A 145 25.46 -12.91 18.87
C ARG A 145 26.66 -13.72 19.33
N GLU A 146 26.66 -15.01 19.05
CA GLU A 146 27.69 -15.97 19.43
C GLU A 146 28.84 -16.06 18.44
N ARG A 147 28.71 -15.46 17.26
CA ARG A 147 29.72 -15.51 16.21
C ARG A 147 30.34 -14.13 15.96
N PRO A 148 31.64 -14.07 15.69
CA PRO A 148 32.23 -12.83 15.20
C PRO A 148 31.68 -12.50 13.82
N GLY A 149 31.34 -11.26 13.57
CA GLY A 149 30.84 -10.84 12.28
C GLY A 149 31.06 -9.37 12.00
N ARG A 150 30.92 -8.99 10.73
CA ARG A 150 31.00 -7.61 10.26
C ARG A 150 30.01 -7.37 9.10
N LEU A 151 29.69 -6.11 8.87
CA LEU A 151 28.99 -5.69 7.67
C LEU A 151 29.98 -5.08 6.69
N VAL A 152 29.70 -5.21 5.40
CA VAL A 152 30.39 -4.54 4.31
C VAL A 152 29.35 -3.78 3.49
N VAL A 153 29.30 -2.47 3.62
CA VAL A 153 28.35 -1.60 2.91
C VAL A 153 28.95 -1.17 1.58
N LEU A 154 28.22 -1.41 0.51
CA LEU A 154 28.53 -1.03 -0.87
C LEU A 154 27.46 -0.03 -1.33
N SER A 155 27.71 1.27 -1.23
CA SER A 155 26.76 2.35 -1.48
C SER A 155 27.50 3.62 -1.88
N ASP A 156 26.79 4.59 -2.47
CA ASP A 156 27.27 5.98 -2.62
C ASP A 156 27.11 6.78 -1.31
N GLY A 157 26.33 6.25 -0.34
CA GLY A 157 26.09 6.85 0.97
C GLY A 157 24.95 7.86 1.02
N GLU A 158 24.22 8.00 -0.08
CA GLU A 158 23.02 8.83 -0.14
C GLU A 158 21.88 8.15 0.61
N ALA A 159 21.59 8.60 1.82
CA ALA A 159 20.59 8.00 2.68
C ALA A 159 19.35 8.89 2.81
N THR A 160 18.17 8.35 2.51
CA THR A 160 16.87 9.07 2.53
C THR A 160 15.88 8.49 3.54
N GLY A 161 16.25 7.40 4.25
CA GLY A 161 15.38 6.65 5.15
C GLY A 161 15.64 6.92 6.64
N GLU A 162 15.64 5.84 7.41
CA GLU A 162 15.91 5.89 8.85
C GLU A 162 17.32 6.38 9.18
N SER A 163 17.50 6.88 10.41
CA SER A 163 18.78 7.42 10.87
C SER A 163 19.90 6.37 10.80
N THR A 164 20.83 6.56 9.87
CA THR A 164 22.02 5.72 9.71
C THR A 164 22.89 5.69 10.96
N ALA A 165 22.99 6.82 11.67
CA ALA A 165 23.73 6.92 12.93
C ALA A 165 23.09 6.06 14.03
N ALA A 166 21.75 6.05 14.16
CA ALA A 166 21.06 5.22 15.14
C ALA A 166 21.30 3.72 14.85
N ALA A 167 21.18 3.29 13.62
CA ALA A 167 21.47 1.92 13.19
C ALA A 167 22.95 1.53 13.44
N ALA A 168 23.88 2.46 13.19
CA ALA A 168 25.28 2.25 13.48
C ALA A 168 25.57 2.08 14.97
N TYR A 169 24.94 2.88 15.85
CA TYR A 169 25.04 2.71 17.31
C TYR A 169 24.49 1.34 17.76
N GLU A 170 23.39 0.90 17.18
CA GLU A 170 22.84 -0.43 17.46
C GLU A 170 23.83 -1.54 17.05
N ALA A 171 24.37 -1.50 15.83
CA ALA A 171 25.39 -2.44 15.35
C ALA A 171 26.65 -2.42 16.25
N ALA A 172 27.11 -1.25 16.64
CA ALA A 172 28.24 -1.08 17.55
C ALA A 172 27.97 -1.71 18.94
N SER A 173 26.74 -1.55 19.47
CA SER A 173 26.34 -2.17 20.74
C SER A 173 26.42 -3.70 20.70
N ARG A 174 26.16 -4.28 19.54
CA ARG A 174 26.30 -5.72 19.25
C ARG A 174 27.75 -6.14 18.99
N GLY A 175 28.66 -5.17 18.79
CA GLY A 175 30.06 -5.41 18.46
C GLY A 175 30.28 -5.84 17.02
N VAL A 176 29.43 -5.37 16.11
CA VAL A 176 29.49 -5.61 14.66
C VAL A 176 30.06 -4.37 13.98
N PRO A 177 31.34 -4.36 13.55
CA PRO A 177 31.91 -3.27 12.80
C PRO A 177 31.34 -3.22 11.38
N ILE A 178 31.20 -2.01 10.84
CA ILE A 178 30.70 -1.75 9.50
C ILE A 178 31.83 -1.16 8.67
N ASP A 179 32.36 -2.00 7.77
CA ASP A 179 33.26 -1.55 6.73
C ASP A 179 32.45 -1.06 5.53
N PHE A 180 33.02 -0.19 4.71
CA PHE A 180 32.32 0.29 3.52
C PHE A 180 33.24 0.45 2.30
N ARG A 181 32.60 0.47 1.13
CA ARG A 181 33.17 0.95 -0.12
C ARG A 181 32.23 1.98 -0.71
N ALA A 182 32.69 3.21 -0.82
CA ALA A 182 31.93 4.26 -1.47
C ALA A 182 32.04 4.15 -3.00
N PHE A 183 30.90 4.27 -3.67
CA PHE A 183 30.78 4.42 -5.12
C PHE A 183 30.51 5.89 -5.43
N VAL A 184 31.38 6.53 -6.17
CA VAL A 184 31.29 7.95 -6.51
C VAL A 184 30.93 8.07 -7.97
N ARG A 185 29.97 8.91 -8.28
CA ARG A 185 29.63 9.29 -9.64
C ARG A 185 30.74 10.16 -10.19
N GLY A 186 31.22 9.87 -11.40
CA GLY A 186 32.12 10.71 -12.13
C GLY A 186 31.38 11.48 -13.21
N GLY A 187 31.80 12.68 -13.56
CA GLY A 187 31.17 13.41 -14.66
C GLY A 187 31.51 14.89 -14.73
N GLY A 188 30.70 15.60 -15.51
CA GLY A 188 30.79 17.03 -15.75
C GLY A 188 30.28 17.89 -14.59
N ALA A 189 29.74 19.08 -14.93
CA ALA A 189 29.04 19.91 -13.97
C ALA A 189 27.65 19.33 -13.65
N ASP A 190 27.33 19.17 -12.37
CA ASP A 190 26.00 18.86 -11.91
C ASP A 190 25.16 20.16 -11.88
N VAL A 191 24.05 20.16 -12.60
CA VAL A 191 23.13 21.30 -12.65
C VAL A 191 21.73 20.80 -12.28
N ALA A 192 21.24 21.20 -11.12
CA ALA A 192 20.01 20.73 -10.53
C ALA A 192 18.95 21.83 -10.39
N VAL A 193 17.69 21.49 -10.52
CA VAL A 193 16.58 22.34 -10.10
C VAL A 193 16.40 22.24 -8.59
N GLU A 194 16.93 23.18 -7.83
CA GLU A 194 16.90 23.17 -6.36
C GLU A 194 15.46 23.40 -5.83
N SER A 195 14.73 24.34 -6.42
CA SER A 195 13.31 24.58 -6.12
C SER A 195 12.57 25.18 -7.32
N LEU A 196 11.25 24.98 -7.32
CA LEU A 196 10.31 25.69 -8.19
C LEU A 196 9.18 26.19 -7.29
N ASP A 197 9.33 27.43 -6.80
CA ASP A 197 8.47 28.05 -5.80
C ASP A 197 7.29 28.74 -6.47
N VAL A 198 6.21 27.98 -6.70
CA VAL A 198 4.96 28.45 -7.31
C VAL A 198 3.94 28.70 -6.19
N PRO A 199 3.14 29.78 -6.24
CA PRO A 199 2.06 30.01 -5.29
C PRO A 199 1.11 28.79 -5.25
N GLY A 200 0.73 28.36 -4.06
CA GLY A 200 -0.18 27.21 -3.95
C GLY A 200 -1.59 27.47 -4.52
N VAL A 201 -2.04 28.75 -4.47
CA VAL A 201 -3.36 29.20 -4.93
C VAL A 201 -3.25 30.58 -5.56
N VAL A 202 -3.96 30.79 -6.66
CA VAL A 202 -4.10 32.11 -7.34
C VAL A 202 -5.52 32.29 -7.84
N ASP A 203 -5.95 33.53 -7.97
CA ASP A 203 -7.24 33.87 -8.56
C ASP A 203 -7.18 33.79 -10.10
N ARG A 204 -8.30 33.47 -10.69
CA ARG A 204 -8.43 33.41 -12.14
C ARG A 204 -8.17 34.78 -12.77
N ARG A 205 -7.28 34.84 -13.77
CA ARG A 205 -6.83 36.08 -14.48
C ARG A 205 -6.01 37.05 -13.64
N GLU A 206 -5.60 36.66 -12.45
CA GLU A 206 -4.66 37.44 -11.67
C GLU A 206 -3.21 37.13 -12.11
N PRO A 207 -2.40 38.17 -12.41
CA PRO A 207 -0.99 37.99 -12.71
C PRO A 207 -0.22 37.58 -11.42
N PHE A 208 0.57 36.54 -11.50
CA PHE A 208 1.44 36.11 -10.40
C PHE A 208 2.88 35.90 -10.84
N GLN A 209 3.78 35.90 -9.88
CA GLN A 209 5.19 35.61 -10.06
C GLN A 209 5.56 34.33 -9.32
N PHE A 210 6.53 33.61 -9.87
CA PHE A 210 7.12 32.46 -9.21
C PHE A 210 8.60 32.35 -9.56
N THR A 211 9.36 31.63 -8.75
CA THR A 211 10.83 31.56 -8.88
C THR A 211 11.28 30.12 -9.00
N ALA A 212 12.17 29.86 -9.95
CA ALA A 212 12.93 28.64 -10.01
C ALA A 212 14.35 28.92 -9.54
N SER A 213 14.84 28.17 -8.57
CA SER A 213 16.24 28.21 -8.14
C SER A 213 16.99 27.04 -8.78
N ILE A 214 18.01 27.35 -9.55
CA ILE A 214 18.84 26.37 -10.24
C ILE A 214 20.24 26.42 -9.60
N ARG A 215 20.70 25.26 -9.13
CA ARG A 215 22.04 25.13 -8.53
C ARG A 215 22.99 24.50 -9.53
N ALA A 216 24.19 25.03 -9.63
CA ALA A 216 25.30 24.40 -10.32
C ALA A 216 26.47 24.16 -9.36
N ASP A 217 27.13 23.01 -9.42
CA ASP A 217 28.31 22.70 -8.60
C ASP A 217 29.54 23.50 -9.03
N ARG A 218 29.59 23.88 -10.32
CA ARG A 218 30.59 24.72 -10.95
C ARG A 218 29.98 25.54 -12.09
N THR A 219 30.70 26.52 -12.61
CA THR A 219 30.20 27.31 -13.74
C THR A 219 29.91 26.42 -14.95
N ALA A 220 28.68 26.54 -15.49
CA ALA A 220 28.21 25.77 -16.63
C ALA A 220 27.22 26.57 -17.47
N ASP A 221 27.20 26.35 -18.78
CA ASP A 221 26.13 26.83 -19.64
C ASP A 221 25.01 25.80 -19.69
N ALA A 222 23.80 26.26 -19.43
CA ALA A 222 22.62 25.40 -19.37
C ALA A 222 21.46 25.97 -20.20
N GLU A 223 20.76 25.11 -20.90
CA GLU A 223 19.49 25.44 -21.53
C GLU A 223 18.37 25.22 -20.50
N ILE A 224 17.56 26.24 -20.28
CA ILE A 224 16.44 26.22 -19.34
C ILE A 224 15.15 26.31 -20.13
N VAL A 225 14.26 25.35 -19.95
CA VAL A 225 12.94 25.29 -20.60
C VAL A 225 11.85 25.20 -19.55
N LEU A 226 10.88 26.09 -19.64
CA LEU A 226 9.70 26.08 -18.76
C LEU A 226 8.46 25.66 -19.53
N PHE A 227 7.75 24.69 -19.00
CA PHE A 227 6.48 24.17 -19.51
C PHE A 227 5.35 24.52 -18.56
N ARG A 228 4.15 24.75 -19.13
CA ARG A 228 2.88 24.79 -18.41
C ARG A 228 1.90 23.82 -19.06
N ASP A 229 1.41 22.85 -18.30
CA ASP A 229 0.53 21.78 -18.80
C ASP A 229 1.07 21.11 -20.07
N ASP A 230 2.37 20.77 -20.03
CA ASP A 230 3.19 20.21 -21.12
C ASP A 230 3.36 21.11 -22.37
N ILE A 231 2.94 22.38 -22.31
CA ILE A 231 3.17 23.37 -23.35
C ILE A 231 4.36 24.22 -22.97
N GLU A 232 5.36 24.31 -23.85
CA GLU A 232 6.52 25.20 -23.66
C GLU A 232 6.07 26.67 -23.63
N ILE A 233 6.47 27.39 -22.57
CA ILE A 233 6.13 28.81 -22.38
C ILE A 233 7.38 29.70 -22.34
N SER A 234 8.55 29.12 -22.04
CA SER A 234 9.83 29.85 -22.06
C SER A 234 11.00 28.93 -22.37
N ARG A 235 11.99 29.42 -23.14
CA ARG A 235 13.25 28.72 -23.43
C ARG A 235 14.40 29.72 -23.49
N GLY A 236 15.52 29.41 -22.87
CA GLY A 236 16.71 30.23 -22.93
C GLY A 236 17.97 29.51 -22.51
N THR A 237 19.12 29.94 -23.04
CA THR A 237 20.45 29.46 -22.61
C THR A 237 21.06 30.49 -21.68
N HIS A 238 21.51 30.02 -20.51
CA HIS A 238 22.07 30.88 -19.46
C HIS A 238 23.38 30.31 -18.96
N SER A 239 24.33 31.21 -18.66
CA SER A 239 25.57 30.82 -17.98
C SER A 239 25.34 30.90 -16.49
N LEU A 240 25.44 29.76 -15.82
CA LEU A 240 25.21 29.57 -14.38
C LEU A 240 26.55 29.66 -13.66
N ALA A 241 26.62 30.47 -12.61
CA ALA A 241 27.77 30.46 -11.70
C ALA A 241 27.64 29.28 -10.71
N ALA A 242 28.73 28.87 -10.09
CA ALA A 242 28.69 27.93 -8.98
C ALA A 242 27.83 28.47 -7.84
N GLY A 243 26.90 27.63 -7.32
CA GLY A 243 25.89 27.98 -6.34
C GLY A 243 24.50 28.05 -6.93
N SER A 244 23.56 28.64 -6.20
CA SER A 244 22.15 28.76 -6.58
C SER A 244 21.89 30.07 -7.36
N THR A 245 21.22 29.96 -8.51
CA THR A 245 20.84 31.10 -9.36
C THR A 245 19.31 31.13 -9.48
N PRO A 246 18.63 32.21 -9.03
CA PRO A 246 17.18 32.32 -9.13
C PRO A 246 16.75 32.86 -10.51
N PHE A 247 15.69 32.26 -11.06
CA PHE A 247 15.01 32.70 -12.27
C PHE A 247 13.56 33.03 -11.93
N THR A 248 13.12 34.26 -12.24
CA THR A 248 11.76 34.71 -11.94
C THR A 248 10.92 34.72 -13.20
N PHE A 249 9.76 34.10 -13.11
CA PHE A 249 8.77 34.01 -14.18
C PHE A 249 7.48 34.70 -13.77
N ARG A 250 6.69 35.11 -14.78
CA ARG A 250 5.36 35.70 -14.61
C ARG A 250 4.38 34.97 -15.50
N ASP A 251 3.17 34.71 -14.98
CA ASP A 251 2.11 34.08 -15.76
C ASP A 251 0.72 34.58 -15.34
N VAL A 252 -0.28 34.28 -16.17
CA VAL A 252 -1.71 34.57 -15.95
C VAL A 252 -2.49 33.32 -16.36
N LEU A 253 -3.34 32.81 -15.48
CA LEU A 253 -4.12 31.59 -15.73
C LEU A 253 -5.59 31.96 -15.98
N GLU A 254 -6.12 31.47 -17.11
CA GLU A 254 -7.51 31.72 -17.50
C GLU A 254 -8.46 30.59 -17.12
N ARG A 255 -7.96 29.36 -16.97
CA ARG A 255 -8.77 28.15 -16.69
C ARG A 255 -8.73 27.83 -15.21
N PRO A 256 -9.88 27.55 -14.58
CA PRO A 256 -9.92 27.07 -13.22
C PRO A 256 -9.34 25.63 -13.14
N GLY A 257 -8.88 25.24 -11.96
CA GLY A 257 -8.32 23.92 -11.70
C GLY A 257 -6.84 23.96 -11.37
N LEU A 258 -6.14 22.87 -11.63
CA LEU A 258 -4.73 22.74 -11.36
C LEU A 258 -3.92 23.02 -12.64
N ALA A 259 -3.04 24.04 -12.58
CA ALA A 259 -2.01 24.26 -13.60
C ALA A 259 -0.68 23.66 -13.12
N ARG A 260 -0.02 22.90 -13.97
CA ARG A 260 1.26 22.23 -13.66
C ARG A 260 2.39 22.94 -14.37
N TYR A 261 3.41 23.27 -13.62
CA TYR A 261 4.65 23.82 -14.15
C TYR A 261 5.75 22.77 -14.08
N ARG A 262 6.52 22.68 -15.15
CA ARG A 262 7.68 21.81 -15.23
C ARG A 262 8.84 22.62 -15.81
N ILE A 263 9.93 22.69 -15.09
CA ILE A 263 11.17 23.31 -15.57
C ILE A 263 12.19 22.21 -15.85
N GLU A 264 12.83 22.28 -16.99
CA GLU A 264 13.89 21.37 -17.41
C GLU A 264 15.16 22.15 -17.61
N VAL A 265 16.26 21.62 -17.11
CA VAL A 265 17.60 22.18 -17.28
C VAL A 265 18.46 21.17 -17.97
N ALA A 266 19.13 21.56 -19.04
CA ALA A 266 20.03 20.68 -19.79
C ALA A 266 21.44 21.29 -19.89
N THR A 267 22.45 20.48 -19.52
CA THR A 267 23.84 20.81 -19.69
C THR A 267 24.63 19.65 -20.31
N ASN A 268 25.84 19.90 -20.78
CA ASN A 268 26.67 18.84 -21.35
C ASN A 268 27.29 17.97 -20.24
N GLN A 269 27.12 16.63 -20.35
CA GLN A 269 27.71 15.62 -19.45
C GLN A 269 27.32 15.76 -17.97
N ASP A 270 26.06 16.04 -17.73
CA ASP A 270 25.51 16.05 -16.37
C ASP A 270 25.61 14.67 -15.71
N PRO A 271 26.23 14.55 -14.51
CA PRO A 271 26.32 13.27 -13.80
C PRO A 271 25.03 12.83 -13.14
N VAL A 272 24.04 13.74 -12.93
CA VAL A 272 22.80 13.46 -12.21
C VAL A 272 21.59 14.04 -12.97
N PRO A 273 21.26 13.55 -14.17
CA PRO A 273 20.18 14.10 -14.98
C PRO A 273 18.78 13.95 -14.33
N GLN A 274 18.67 13.19 -13.24
CA GLN A 274 17.42 12.99 -12.50
C GLN A 274 16.97 14.24 -11.71
N ASN A 275 17.91 15.13 -11.33
CA ASN A 275 17.62 16.38 -10.61
C ASN A 275 17.44 17.61 -11.52
N ASN A 276 17.51 17.38 -12.84
CA ASN A 276 17.38 18.44 -13.85
C ASN A 276 15.93 18.87 -14.14
N ILE A 277 14.95 18.21 -13.52
CA ILE A 277 13.53 18.50 -13.73
C ILE A 277 12.93 18.95 -12.42
N GLY A 278 12.37 20.16 -12.42
CA GLY A 278 11.57 20.68 -11.33
C GLY A 278 10.10 20.70 -11.67
N ASN A 279 9.25 20.25 -10.73
CA ASN A 279 7.80 20.29 -10.88
C ASN A 279 7.18 21.22 -9.85
N GLY A 280 6.20 22.01 -10.28
CA GLY A 280 5.39 22.88 -9.46
C GLY A 280 3.93 22.80 -9.88
N ALA A 281 3.03 23.14 -8.98
CA ALA A 281 1.62 23.19 -9.31
C ALA A 281 0.93 24.34 -8.58
N VAL A 282 -0.06 24.95 -9.22
CA VAL A 282 -0.87 26.03 -8.65
C VAL A 282 -2.35 25.71 -8.86
N ARG A 283 -3.16 25.90 -7.84
CA ARG A 283 -4.62 25.82 -7.96
C ARG A 283 -5.18 27.18 -8.29
N VAL A 284 -5.93 27.25 -9.39
CA VAL A 284 -6.64 28.46 -9.84
C VAL A 284 -8.02 28.46 -9.22
N GLU A 285 -8.30 29.41 -8.33
CA GLU A 285 -9.62 29.56 -7.74
C GLU A 285 -10.62 30.14 -8.73
N ALA A 286 -11.83 29.60 -8.67
CA ALA A 286 -12.98 30.06 -9.41
C ALA A 286 -14.25 29.74 -8.61
N PRO A 287 -15.38 30.42 -8.90
CA PRO A 287 -16.66 30.04 -8.33
C PRO A 287 -16.95 28.56 -8.49
N ALA A 288 -17.55 27.97 -7.46
CA ALA A 288 -17.86 26.52 -7.43
C ALA A 288 -18.65 26.11 -8.68
N SER A 289 -18.11 25.24 -9.50
CA SER A 289 -18.68 24.80 -10.76
C SER A 289 -18.96 23.30 -10.78
N ILE A 290 -19.91 22.90 -11.63
CA ILE A 290 -20.32 21.52 -11.83
C ILE A 290 -19.84 21.05 -13.20
N LEU A 291 -19.24 19.86 -13.24
CA LEU A 291 -19.01 19.12 -14.47
C LEU A 291 -20.23 18.26 -14.77
N LEU A 292 -21.00 18.64 -15.79
CA LEU A 292 -22.13 17.85 -16.29
C LEU A 292 -21.67 17.00 -17.48
N VAL A 293 -21.80 15.71 -17.34
CA VAL A 293 -21.45 14.74 -18.38
C VAL A 293 -22.73 14.14 -18.94
N ASN A 294 -23.01 14.33 -20.22
CA ASN A 294 -24.11 13.72 -20.91
C ASN A 294 -23.66 13.07 -22.25
N THR A 295 -24.54 12.39 -22.92
CA THR A 295 -24.20 11.67 -24.16
C THR A 295 -23.83 12.59 -25.32
N THR A 296 -24.39 13.79 -25.39
CA THR A 296 -24.23 14.73 -26.50
C THR A 296 -23.11 15.77 -26.26
N GLY A 297 -22.79 16.07 -25.01
CA GLY A 297 -21.93 17.20 -24.64
C GLY A 297 -22.57 18.57 -24.91
N ALA A 298 -23.89 18.65 -25.01
CA ALA A 298 -24.67 19.85 -25.28
C ALA A 298 -25.63 20.18 -24.13
N ALA A 299 -26.10 21.42 -24.10
CA ALA A 299 -27.03 21.90 -23.09
C ALA A 299 -28.39 21.15 -23.17
N ASP A 300 -28.89 20.73 -22.01
CA ASP A 300 -30.08 19.94 -21.78
C ASP A 300 -31.02 20.60 -20.75
N ASN A 301 -32.03 19.87 -20.31
CA ASN A 301 -33.01 20.38 -19.36
C ASN A 301 -32.38 20.63 -17.98
N LEU A 302 -31.50 19.73 -17.53
CA LEU A 302 -30.84 19.86 -16.25
C LEU A 302 -29.87 21.04 -16.22
N SER A 303 -29.03 21.19 -17.23
CA SER A 303 -28.10 22.32 -17.34
C SER A 303 -28.79 23.67 -17.38
N ARG A 304 -29.95 23.75 -18.06
CA ARG A 304 -30.79 24.99 -18.07
C ARG A 304 -31.39 25.30 -16.70
N ALA A 305 -31.84 24.26 -15.99
CA ALA A 305 -32.34 24.41 -14.62
C ALA A 305 -31.25 24.92 -13.67
N LEU A 306 -30.04 24.37 -13.77
CA LEU A 306 -28.89 24.77 -12.96
C LEU A 306 -28.44 26.20 -13.30
N ALA A 307 -28.40 26.57 -14.58
CA ALA A 307 -28.09 27.93 -15.03
C ALA A 307 -29.10 28.98 -14.51
N ALA A 308 -30.38 28.63 -14.41
CA ALA A 308 -31.40 29.49 -13.81
C ALA A 308 -31.12 29.78 -12.32
N GLY A 309 -30.41 28.85 -11.60
CA GLY A 309 -29.93 29.02 -10.24
C GLY A 309 -28.58 29.73 -10.13
N SER A 310 -28.06 30.29 -11.23
CA SER A 310 -26.71 30.88 -11.31
C SER A 310 -25.58 29.96 -10.92
N ILE A 311 -25.74 28.66 -11.10
CA ILE A 311 -24.70 27.63 -10.82
C ILE A 311 -23.87 27.46 -12.11
N PRO A 312 -22.56 27.73 -12.09
CA PRO A 312 -21.69 27.50 -13.23
C PRO A 312 -21.62 26.02 -13.61
N VAL A 313 -21.90 25.70 -14.87
CA VAL A 313 -21.89 24.33 -15.38
C VAL A 313 -20.99 24.23 -16.61
N THR A 314 -20.07 23.26 -16.59
CA THR A 314 -19.28 22.86 -17.75
C THR A 314 -19.86 21.57 -18.30
N ILE A 315 -20.30 21.55 -19.55
CA ILE A 315 -20.95 20.41 -20.19
C ILE A 315 -19.94 19.71 -21.09
N VAL A 316 -19.78 18.40 -20.92
CA VAL A 316 -18.90 17.59 -21.78
C VAL A 316 -19.56 16.26 -22.15
N SER A 317 -19.12 15.67 -23.26
CA SER A 317 -19.45 14.28 -23.57
C SER A 317 -18.58 13.32 -22.75
N ALA A 318 -19.02 12.08 -22.57
CA ALA A 318 -18.32 11.04 -21.82
C ALA A 318 -16.84 10.86 -22.22
N ALA A 319 -16.52 10.97 -23.52
CA ALA A 319 -15.16 10.83 -24.02
C ALA A 319 -14.18 11.95 -23.58
N LYS A 320 -14.72 13.11 -23.15
CA LYS A 320 -13.95 14.30 -22.74
C LYS A 320 -13.87 14.48 -21.23
N VAL A 321 -14.32 13.52 -20.46
CA VAL A 321 -14.25 13.57 -18.99
C VAL A 321 -12.79 13.51 -18.55
N PRO A 322 -12.39 14.34 -17.57
CA PRO A 322 -11.06 14.28 -16.99
C PRO A 322 -10.77 12.89 -16.41
N ARG A 323 -9.56 12.37 -16.67
CA ARG A 323 -9.13 11.04 -16.23
C ARG A 323 -8.20 11.06 -15.01
N SER A 324 -7.84 12.26 -14.54
CA SER A 324 -7.01 12.44 -13.36
C SER A 324 -7.73 13.23 -12.27
N LEU A 325 -7.42 12.89 -11.01
CA LEU A 325 -7.91 13.66 -9.85
C LEU A 325 -7.49 15.13 -9.87
N ALA A 326 -6.30 15.40 -10.39
CA ALA A 326 -5.78 16.75 -10.50
C ALA A 326 -6.66 17.62 -11.42
N ASP A 327 -7.08 17.08 -12.56
CA ASP A 327 -7.93 17.80 -13.51
C ASP A 327 -9.37 17.96 -12.98
N MET A 328 -9.83 17.04 -12.12
CA MET A 328 -11.14 17.11 -11.47
C MET A 328 -11.23 18.26 -10.45
N GLN A 329 -10.12 18.78 -9.94
CA GLN A 329 -10.12 19.90 -9.00
C GLN A 329 -10.63 21.23 -9.58
N ALA A 330 -10.80 21.31 -10.89
CA ALA A 330 -11.48 22.42 -11.55
C ALA A 330 -12.98 22.52 -11.17
N TYR A 331 -13.55 21.46 -10.59
CA TYR A 331 -14.95 21.32 -10.29
C TYR A 331 -15.18 21.04 -8.80
N ARG A 332 -16.38 21.36 -8.33
CA ARG A 332 -16.82 21.00 -6.96
C ARG A 332 -17.77 19.81 -6.97
N ALA A 333 -18.42 19.53 -8.10
CA ALA A 333 -19.28 18.37 -8.27
C ALA A 333 -19.24 17.83 -9.71
N VAL A 334 -19.53 16.56 -9.85
CA VAL A 334 -19.70 15.86 -11.13
C VAL A 334 -21.11 15.28 -11.20
N ILE A 335 -21.78 15.50 -12.32
CA ILE A 335 -23.08 14.90 -12.63
C ILE A 335 -22.91 14.01 -13.85
N LEU A 336 -23.24 12.72 -13.72
CA LEU A 336 -23.30 11.76 -14.81
C LEU A 336 -24.76 11.57 -15.22
N GLU A 337 -25.16 12.19 -16.33
CA GLU A 337 -26.53 12.23 -16.77
C GLU A 337 -26.78 11.21 -17.88
N ASN A 338 -27.44 10.10 -17.54
CA ASN A 338 -27.81 9.04 -18.47
C ASN A 338 -26.65 8.60 -19.38
N VAL A 339 -25.45 8.39 -18.82
CA VAL A 339 -24.23 8.08 -19.54
C VAL A 339 -23.77 6.68 -19.21
N PRO A 340 -23.46 5.83 -20.20
CA PRO A 340 -22.89 4.49 -19.94
C PRO A 340 -21.42 4.59 -19.49
N THR A 341 -20.95 3.58 -18.74
CA THR A 341 -19.58 3.55 -18.21
C THR A 341 -18.52 3.27 -19.27
N GLN A 342 -18.87 2.62 -20.37
CA GLN A 342 -17.93 2.18 -21.42
C GLN A 342 -17.11 3.33 -22.02
N PRO A 343 -17.70 4.47 -22.48
CA PRO A 343 -16.91 5.58 -23.00
C PRO A 343 -16.13 6.38 -21.94
N LEU A 344 -16.48 6.23 -20.66
CA LEU A 344 -15.72 6.81 -19.55
C LEU A 344 -14.43 6.03 -19.30
N GLY A 345 -14.54 4.70 -19.26
CA GLY A 345 -13.46 3.79 -18.93
C GLY A 345 -13.07 3.77 -17.44
N PRO A 346 -12.33 2.73 -16.98
CA PRO A 346 -11.95 2.59 -15.58
C PRO A 346 -11.16 3.77 -15.00
N PRO A 347 -10.21 4.41 -15.73
CA PRO A 347 -9.46 5.54 -15.20
C PRO A 347 -10.34 6.75 -14.82
N ALA A 348 -11.32 7.11 -15.67
CA ALA A 348 -12.23 8.21 -15.36
C ALA A 348 -13.20 7.85 -14.24
N LEU A 349 -13.71 6.61 -14.21
CA LEU A 349 -14.60 6.14 -13.15
C LEU A 349 -13.88 6.13 -11.79
N GLY A 350 -12.64 5.64 -11.75
CA GLY A 350 -11.79 5.67 -10.55
C GLY A 350 -11.47 7.09 -10.09
N ALA A 351 -11.18 8.01 -11.02
CA ALA A 351 -10.94 9.42 -10.71
C ALA A 351 -12.20 10.08 -10.12
N ILE A 352 -13.40 9.83 -10.68
CA ILE A 352 -14.67 10.34 -10.16
C ILE A 352 -14.95 9.78 -8.76
N ALA A 353 -14.74 8.48 -8.54
CA ALA A 353 -14.92 7.85 -7.23
C ALA A 353 -14.03 8.52 -6.17
N ARG A 354 -12.74 8.64 -6.45
CA ARG A 354 -11.76 9.25 -5.53
C ARG A 354 -11.97 10.77 -5.37
N PHE A 355 -12.39 11.45 -6.42
CA PHE A 355 -12.79 12.86 -6.32
C PHE A 355 -13.88 13.07 -5.27
N ALA A 356 -14.89 12.20 -5.24
CA ALA A 356 -15.91 12.24 -4.22
C ALA A 356 -15.35 11.79 -2.86
N THR A 357 -14.74 10.62 -2.76
CA THR A 357 -14.37 10.02 -1.46
C THR A 357 -13.19 10.68 -0.76
N ASP A 358 -12.19 11.16 -1.52
CA ASP A 358 -10.89 11.59 -1.00
C ASP A 358 -10.75 13.13 -1.02
N LEU A 359 -11.35 13.81 -2.00
CA LEU A 359 -11.28 15.27 -2.12
C LEU A 359 -12.56 16.00 -1.71
N GLY A 360 -13.61 15.25 -1.34
CA GLY A 360 -14.86 15.86 -0.85
C GLY A 360 -15.76 16.43 -1.94
N GLY A 361 -15.55 16.06 -3.19
CA GLY A 361 -16.40 16.47 -4.31
C GLY A 361 -17.81 15.88 -4.24
N GLY A 362 -18.77 16.54 -4.89
CA GLY A 362 -20.11 16.02 -5.07
C GLY A 362 -20.21 15.07 -6.27
N LEU A 363 -21.01 14.02 -6.17
CA LEU A 363 -21.33 13.13 -7.29
C LEU A 363 -22.84 12.90 -7.37
N LEU A 364 -23.40 13.10 -8.56
CA LEU A 364 -24.77 12.71 -8.89
C LEU A 364 -24.74 11.78 -10.12
N VAL A 365 -25.46 10.67 -10.03
CA VAL A 365 -25.79 9.83 -11.19
C VAL A 365 -27.28 9.91 -11.42
N THR A 366 -27.70 10.29 -12.66
CA THR A 366 -29.11 10.31 -13.02
C THR A 366 -29.47 9.06 -13.84
N GLY A 367 -30.76 8.72 -13.78
CA GLY A 367 -31.31 7.55 -14.48
C GLY A 367 -31.48 7.77 -15.96
N GLY A 368 -31.82 6.69 -16.60
CA GLY A 368 -32.15 6.61 -18.04
C GLY A 368 -31.74 5.26 -18.63
N PRO A 369 -32.07 5.01 -19.91
CA PRO A 369 -31.81 3.76 -20.60
C PRO A 369 -30.31 3.40 -20.71
N ALA A 370 -29.41 4.37 -20.53
CA ALA A 370 -27.97 4.18 -20.61
C ALA A 370 -27.23 4.33 -19.25
N SER A 371 -27.96 4.31 -18.14
CA SER A 371 -27.39 4.54 -16.82
C SER A 371 -27.59 3.35 -15.88
N PHE A 372 -26.98 3.37 -14.69
CA PHE A 372 -27.04 2.34 -13.66
C PHE A 372 -26.73 0.92 -14.19
N GLY A 373 -27.58 -0.09 -13.88
CA GLY A 373 -27.35 -1.47 -14.29
C GLY A 373 -27.21 -1.64 -15.80
N VAL A 374 -28.11 -1.01 -16.56
CA VAL A 374 -28.06 -1.00 -18.05
C VAL A 374 -26.82 -0.27 -18.56
N GLY A 375 -26.41 0.79 -17.90
CA GLY A 375 -25.25 1.60 -18.25
C GLY A 375 -23.89 0.98 -17.85
N GLY A 376 -23.88 -0.19 -17.16
CA GLY A 376 -22.65 -0.88 -16.78
C GLY A 376 -22.01 -0.42 -15.48
N TYR A 377 -22.74 0.26 -14.63
CA TYR A 377 -22.23 0.69 -13.32
C TYR A 377 -22.09 -0.45 -12.32
N PHE A 378 -22.82 -1.55 -12.51
CA PHE A 378 -22.71 -2.75 -11.66
C PHE A 378 -21.29 -3.31 -11.70
N LYS A 379 -20.69 -3.53 -10.51
CA LYS A 379 -19.31 -3.97 -10.35
C LYS A 379 -18.26 -3.04 -11.00
N SER A 380 -18.60 -1.80 -11.33
CA SER A 380 -17.63 -0.77 -11.73
C SER A 380 -17.00 -0.11 -10.50
N GLU A 381 -15.99 0.73 -10.73
CA GLU A 381 -15.29 1.51 -9.70
C GLU A 381 -16.26 2.42 -8.91
N LEU A 382 -17.37 2.83 -9.53
CA LEU A 382 -18.39 3.67 -8.89
C LEU A 382 -19.44 2.89 -8.10
N ASP A 383 -19.65 1.60 -8.37
CA ASP A 383 -20.75 0.82 -7.81
C ASP A 383 -20.84 0.90 -6.27
N SER A 384 -19.72 0.65 -5.58
CA SER A 384 -19.67 0.66 -4.10
C SER A 384 -19.84 2.06 -3.49
N HIS A 385 -19.70 3.12 -4.29
CA HIS A 385 -19.80 4.51 -3.84
C HIS A 385 -21.19 5.11 -4.04
N LEU A 386 -22.03 4.49 -4.87
CA LEU A 386 -23.40 4.92 -5.06
C LEU A 386 -24.31 4.53 -3.89
N PRO A 387 -25.33 5.37 -3.53
CA PRO A 387 -26.25 5.08 -2.43
C PRO A 387 -27.25 3.96 -2.75
N VAL A 388 -27.22 3.44 -3.98
CA VAL A 388 -28.08 2.39 -4.47
C VAL A 388 -27.28 1.20 -4.99
N SER A 389 -27.84 0.00 -4.85
CA SER A 389 -27.32 -1.25 -5.41
C SER A 389 -28.09 -1.61 -6.68
N MET A 390 -27.39 -2.06 -7.69
CA MET A 390 -27.93 -2.53 -8.95
C MET A 390 -28.10 -4.06 -8.99
N GLU A 391 -27.80 -4.74 -7.87
CA GLU A 391 -28.00 -6.17 -7.71
C GLU A 391 -29.49 -6.49 -7.63
N ILE A 392 -30.03 -7.15 -8.67
CA ILE A 392 -31.48 -7.40 -8.74
C ILE A 392 -31.87 -8.56 -7.83
N ARG A 393 -32.83 -8.31 -6.91
CA ARG A 393 -33.33 -9.32 -5.98
C ARG A 393 -34.17 -10.37 -6.67
N ASN A 394 -34.09 -11.63 -6.21
CA ASN A 394 -34.81 -12.76 -6.78
C ASN A 394 -36.33 -12.55 -6.80
N GLU A 395 -36.88 -11.83 -5.81
CA GLU A 395 -38.30 -11.53 -5.66
C GLU A 395 -38.91 -10.71 -6.82
N HIS A 396 -38.09 -9.89 -7.46
CA HIS A 396 -38.50 -8.99 -8.56
C HIS A 396 -38.20 -9.57 -9.96
N ARG A 397 -37.90 -10.86 -10.03
CA ARG A 397 -37.56 -11.55 -11.27
C ARG A 397 -38.83 -12.01 -12.02
N LYS A 398 -39.41 -11.13 -12.83
CA LYS A 398 -40.63 -11.42 -13.59
C LYS A 398 -40.46 -12.31 -14.81
N LEU A 399 -39.29 -12.30 -15.44
CA LEU A 399 -39.02 -13.05 -16.68
C LEU A 399 -37.80 -13.94 -16.47
N SER A 400 -37.93 -15.22 -16.84
CA SER A 400 -36.80 -16.15 -16.90
C SER A 400 -36.08 -16.04 -18.25
N LEU A 401 -34.76 -16.01 -18.19
CA LEU A 401 -33.86 -15.92 -19.34
C LEU A 401 -33.36 -17.32 -19.71
N ALA A 402 -33.26 -17.62 -21.02
CA ALA A 402 -32.40 -18.65 -21.56
C ALA A 402 -31.24 -17.97 -22.31
N MET A 403 -30.01 -18.19 -21.86
CA MET A 403 -28.83 -17.58 -22.45
C MET A 403 -27.85 -18.64 -22.96
N ALA A 404 -27.44 -18.53 -24.24
CA ALA A 404 -26.31 -19.27 -24.76
C ALA A 404 -25.09 -18.35 -24.86
N VAL A 405 -23.98 -18.77 -24.28
CA VAL A 405 -22.69 -18.08 -24.42
C VAL A 405 -21.81 -18.86 -25.38
N ALA A 406 -21.48 -18.24 -26.50
CA ALA A 406 -20.58 -18.79 -27.51
C ALA A 406 -19.20 -18.12 -27.37
N LEU A 407 -18.21 -18.87 -26.85
CA LEU A 407 -16.88 -18.39 -26.53
C LEU A 407 -15.88 -18.78 -27.64
N ASP A 408 -15.20 -17.79 -28.15
CA ASP A 408 -14.02 -17.97 -28.95
C ASP A 408 -12.92 -18.70 -28.16
N ARG A 409 -12.43 -19.80 -28.72
CA ARG A 409 -11.28 -20.54 -28.25
C ARG A 409 -10.16 -20.67 -29.29
N SER A 410 -10.14 -19.79 -30.28
CA SER A 410 -9.13 -19.77 -31.35
C SER A 410 -7.70 -19.64 -30.81
N GLY A 411 -6.72 -19.80 -31.69
CA GLY A 411 -5.31 -19.76 -31.31
C GLY A 411 -4.88 -18.42 -30.68
N SER A 412 -5.49 -17.29 -31.08
CA SER A 412 -5.25 -15.95 -30.53
C SER A 412 -5.61 -15.83 -29.04
N MET A 413 -6.52 -16.68 -28.54
CA MET A 413 -6.94 -16.71 -27.16
C MET A 413 -5.89 -17.28 -26.19
N ALA A 414 -4.83 -17.92 -26.70
CA ALA A 414 -3.68 -18.36 -25.92
C ALA A 414 -2.72 -17.21 -25.54
N MET A 415 -2.91 -16.02 -26.11
CA MET A 415 -2.03 -14.87 -25.83
C MET A 415 -2.10 -14.46 -24.35
N PRO A 416 -0.92 -14.20 -23.71
CA PRO A 416 -0.89 -13.81 -22.31
C PRO A 416 -1.50 -12.41 -22.11
N ALA A 417 -2.30 -12.26 -21.08
CA ALA A 417 -2.70 -10.98 -20.50
C ALA A 417 -1.65 -10.55 -19.45
N GLY A 418 -1.56 -9.28 -19.15
CA GLY A 418 -0.45 -8.69 -18.41
C GLY A 418 -0.14 -9.25 -17.00
N ASP A 419 -1.00 -10.11 -16.43
CA ASP A 419 -0.91 -10.70 -15.10
C ASP A 419 -0.55 -12.21 -15.08
N GLY A 420 -0.09 -12.74 -16.20
CA GLY A 420 0.27 -14.17 -16.36
C GLY A 420 -0.91 -15.08 -16.69
N ARG A 421 -2.14 -14.57 -16.79
CA ARG A 421 -3.31 -15.26 -17.32
C ARG A 421 -3.37 -15.10 -18.84
N THR A 422 -4.08 -16.00 -19.50
CA THR A 422 -4.37 -15.89 -20.94
C THR A 422 -5.68 -15.12 -21.20
N LYS A 423 -5.89 -14.68 -22.44
CA LYS A 423 -7.19 -14.12 -22.87
C LYS A 423 -8.32 -15.12 -22.61
N MET A 424 -8.07 -16.41 -22.81
CA MET A 424 -9.05 -17.47 -22.55
C MET A 424 -9.41 -17.56 -21.06
N ASP A 425 -8.44 -17.48 -20.15
CA ASP A 425 -8.70 -17.50 -18.72
C ASP A 425 -9.62 -16.34 -18.29
N LEU A 426 -9.45 -15.17 -18.89
CA LEU A 426 -10.27 -14.00 -18.60
C LEU A 426 -11.65 -14.07 -19.23
N ALA A 427 -11.79 -14.65 -20.43
CA ALA A 427 -13.10 -14.93 -21.04
C ALA A 427 -13.89 -15.97 -20.22
N ASN A 428 -13.21 -17.00 -19.73
CA ASN A 428 -13.79 -17.99 -18.83
C ASN A 428 -14.23 -17.35 -17.49
N ALA A 429 -13.40 -16.49 -16.92
CA ALA A 429 -13.75 -15.75 -15.72
C ALA A 429 -14.94 -14.80 -15.97
N GLY A 430 -15.01 -14.17 -17.14
CA GLY A 430 -16.13 -13.35 -17.58
C GLY A 430 -17.44 -14.13 -17.66
N THR A 431 -17.39 -15.28 -18.27
CA THR A 431 -18.56 -16.17 -18.37
C THR A 431 -19.03 -16.59 -16.97
N CYS A 432 -18.12 -16.96 -16.07
CA CYS A 432 -18.47 -17.27 -14.69
C CYS A 432 -19.09 -16.06 -13.97
N ALA A 433 -18.56 -14.85 -14.17
CA ALA A 433 -19.11 -13.64 -13.59
C ALA A 433 -20.53 -13.33 -14.12
N ALA A 434 -20.82 -13.62 -15.39
CA ALA A 434 -22.18 -13.55 -15.93
C ALA A 434 -23.09 -14.57 -15.27
N LEU A 435 -22.64 -15.81 -15.08
CA LEU A 435 -23.41 -16.87 -14.43
C LEU A 435 -23.80 -16.51 -13.00
N GLU A 436 -22.93 -15.85 -12.24
CA GLU A 436 -23.21 -15.38 -10.88
C GLU A 436 -24.36 -14.36 -10.80
N THR A 437 -24.66 -13.69 -11.92
CA THR A 437 -25.76 -12.72 -12.01
C THR A 437 -27.11 -13.36 -12.31
N LEU A 438 -27.11 -14.59 -12.81
CA LEU A 438 -28.28 -15.36 -13.18
C LEU A 438 -28.90 -16.06 -11.94
N GLY A 439 -30.16 -16.41 -12.03
CA GLY A 439 -30.85 -17.04 -10.93
C GLY A 439 -31.38 -18.43 -11.24
N PRO A 440 -32.00 -19.09 -10.25
CA PRO A 440 -32.43 -20.48 -10.37
C PRO A 440 -33.53 -20.69 -11.42
N PHE A 441 -34.19 -19.61 -11.87
CA PHE A 441 -35.22 -19.69 -12.93
C PHE A 441 -34.67 -19.42 -14.32
N ASP A 442 -33.39 -19.01 -14.42
CA ASP A 442 -32.71 -18.76 -15.68
C ASP A 442 -32.04 -20.05 -16.17
N GLU A 443 -31.89 -20.18 -17.48
CA GLU A 443 -31.17 -21.29 -18.13
C GLU A 443 -29.92 -20.73 -18.81
N VAL A 444 -28.83 -21.47 -18.75
CA VAL A 444 -27.61 -21.12 -19.44
C VAL A 444 -27.00 -22.32 -20.13
N GLY A 445 -26.48 -22.10 -21.33
CA GLY A 445 -25.64 -23.03 -22.05
C GLY A 445 -24.33 -22.36 -22.48
N VAL A 446 -23.25 -23.13 -22.61
CA VAL A 446 -21.94 -22.63 -22.99
C VAL A 446 -21.37 -23.47 -24.12
N ILE A 447 -20.92 -22.80 -25.18
CA ILE A 447 -20.32 -23.39 -26.35
C ILE A 447 -18.95 -22.76 -26.53
N ALA A 448 -17.91 -23.56 -26.71
CA ALA A 448 -16.60 -23.09 -27.11
C ALA A 448 -16.44 -23.30 -28.64
N ILE A 449 -15.95 -22.29 -29.35
CA ILE A 449 -15.87 -22.30 -30.83
C ILE A 449 -14.42 -22.11 -31.26
N ASP A 450 -13.98 -22.99 -32.12
CA ASP A 450 -12.84 -22.80 -33.00
C ASP A 450 -13.32 -23.00 -34.45
N SER A 451 -12.82 -23.98 -35.18
CA SER A 451 -13.36 -24.38 -36.50
C SER A 451 -14.65 -25.22 -36.40
N ALA A 452 -15.07 -25.60 -35.21
CA ALA A 452 -16.28 -26.36 -34.92
C ALA A 452 -16.87 -26.00 -33.54
N PRO A 453 -18.18 -26.16 -33.33
CA PRO A 453 -18.80 -25.90 -32.04
C PRO A 453 -18.54 -27.07 -31.08
N HIS A 454 -18.07 -26.76 -29.89
CA HIS A 454 -17.90 -27.70 -28.79
C HIS A 454 -18.85 -27.31 -27.66
N VAL A 455 -19.92 -28.10 -27.49
CA VAL A 455 -20.85 -27.86 -26.37
C VAL A 455 -20.18 -28.23 -25.06
N VAL A 456 -19.82 -27.21 -24.30
CA VAL A 456 -19.20 -27.36 -22.95
C VAL A 456 -20.28 -27.65 -21.95
N GLN A 457 -21.37 -26.91 -22.00
CA GLN A 457 -22.53 -27.06 -21.12
C GLN A 457 -23.81 -26.93 -21.94
N PRO A 458 -24.61 -28.00 -22.06
CA PRO A 458 -25.96 -27.89 -22.60
C PRO A 458 -26.84 -26.96 -21.79
N LEU A 459 -27.91 -26.43 -22.38
CA LEU A 459 -28.81 -25.52 -21.70
C LEU A 459 -29.37 -26.15 -20.43
N THR A 460 -29.11 -25.57 -19.28
CA THR A 460 -29.50 -26.05 -17.96
C THR A 460 -29.78 -24.89 -17.01
N ALA A 461 -30.40 -25.16 -15.87
CA ALA A 461 -30.63 -24.14 -14.84
C ALA A 461 -29.32 -23.49 -14.39
N ALA A 462 -29.33 -22.17 -14.29
CA ALA A 462 -28.13 -21.38 -14.02
C ALA A 462 -27.60 -21.52 -12.59
N ASP A 463 -28.38 -22.09 -11.65
CA ASP A 463 -27.98 -22.31 -10.26
C ASP A 463 -27.06 -23.53 -10.07
N ASN A 464 -26.75 -24.25 -11.14
CA ASN A 464 -25.84 -25.38 -11.09
C ASN A 464 -24.39 -24.92 -10.88
N LYS A 465 -23.88 -25.10 -9.66
CA LYS A 465 -22.52 -24.69 -9.28
C LYS A 465 -21.38 -25.37 -10.06
N GLY A 466 -21.66 -26.50 -10.75
CA GLY A 466 -20.65 -27.22 -11.56
C GLY A 466 -20.38 -26.58 -12.91
N ILE A 467 -21.18 -25.62 -13.40
CA ILE A 467 -21.01 -24.98 -14.70
C ILE A 467 -19.70 -24.20 -14.77
N CYS A 468 -19.41 -23.37 -13.78
CA CYS A 468 -18.16 -22.60 -13.74
C CYS A 468 -16.91 -23.49 -13.73
N ASP A 469 -16.95 -24.66 -13.11
CA ASP A 469 -15.83 -25.59 -13.10
C ASP A 469 -15.56 -26.20 -14.49
N GLN A 470 -16.60 -26.36 -15.30
CA GLN A 470 -16.48 -26.78 -16.69
C GLN A 470 -15.95 -25.63 -17.57
N VAL A 471 -16.50 -24.42 -17.41
CA VAL A 471 -16.09 -23.23 -18.15
C VAL A 471 -14.60 -22.92 -17.92
N ARG A 472 -14.11 -22.99 -16.68
CA ARG A 472 -12.69 -22.76 -16.34
C ARG A 472 -11.73 -23.75 -16.98
N ARG A 473 -12.22 -24.89 -17.50
CA ARG A 473 -11.40 -25.91 -18.19
C ARG A 473 -11.35 -25.71 -19.71
N ILE A 474 -12.01 -24.67 -20.24
CA ILE A 474 -11.91 -24.35 -21.65
C ILE A 474 -10.50 -23.83 -21.92
N GLU A 475 -9.78 -24.53 -22.76
CA GLU A 475 -8.46 -24.14 -23.22
C GLU A 475 -8.54 -23.61 -24.64
N SER A 476 -7.61 -22.73 -25.02
CA SER A 476 -7.50 -22.30 -26.42
C SER A 476 -7.16 -23.48 -27.31
N GLY A 477 -7.86 -23.58 -28.43
CA GLY A 477 -7.66 -24.63 -29.45
C GLY A 477 -6.67 -24.18 -30.53
N GLY A 478 -7.09 -24.19 -31.76
CA GLY A 478 -6.35 -23.68 -32.91
C GLY A 478 -7.35 -23.27 -33.98
N GLY A 479 -6.90 -22.54 -35.03
CA GLY A 479 -7.77 -22.01 -36.05
C GLY A 479 -8.44 -20.68 -35.67
N GLY A 480 -9.27 -20.14 -36.53
CA GLY A 480 -10.07 -18.95 -36.32
C GLY A 480 -11.46 -19.26 -35.73
N ILE A 481 -12.27 -18.24 -35.49
CA ILE A 481 -13.65 -18.41 -35.03
C ILE A 481 -14.63 -18.40 -36.20
N PHE A 482 -15.39 -19.49 -36.35
CA PHE A 482 -16.45 -19.61 -37.32
C PHE A 482 -17.78 -19.06 -36.78
N VAL A 483 -17.98 -17.75 -36.94
CA VAL A 483 -19.08 -17.01 -36.34
C VAL A 483 -20.45 -17.55 -36.72
N TYR A 484 -20.67 -17.90 -38.00
CA TYR A 484 -21.93 -18.45 -38.44
C TYR A 484 -22.28 -19.79 -37.78
N THR A 485 -21.31 -20.68 -37.69
CA THR A 485 -21.45 -21.98 -37.01
C THR A 485 -21.68 -21.82 -35.49
N ALA A 486 -21.00 -20.84 -34.89
CA ALA A 486 -21.22 -20.47 -33.48
C ALA A 486 -22.66 -20.03 -33.24
N LEU A 487 -23.14 -19.07 -34.04
CA LEU A 487 -24.52 -18.57 -33.97
C LEU A 487 -25.56 -19.64 -34.21
N LEU A 488 -25.31 -20.54 -35.16
CA LEU A 488 -26.25 -21.64 -35.48
C LEU A 488 -26.37 -22.61 -34.28
N SER A 489 -25.25 -23.05 -33.72
CA SER A 489 -25.24 -23.96 -32.56
C SER A 489 -25.85 -23.31 -31.30
N ALA A 490 -25.53 -22.02 -31.04
CA ALA A 490 -26.15 -21.29 -29.95
C ALA A 490 -27.66 -21.08 -30.16
N ALA A 491 -28.10 -20.83 -31.40
CA ALA A 491 -29.49 -20.68 -31.75
C ALA A 491 -30.28 -21.99 -31.52
N GLU A 492 -29.76 -23.12 -31.97
CA GLU A 492 -30.37 -24.44 -31.74
C GLU A 492 -30.54 -24.69 -30.23
N MET A 493 -29.54 -24.33 -29.42
CA MET A 493 -29.54 -24.51 -27.95
C MET A 493 -30.65 -23.71 -27.30
N VAL A 494 -30.81 -22.41 -27.59
CA VAL A 494 -31.83 -21.56 -26.93
C VAL A 494 -33.21 -21.65 -27.54
N GLN A 495 -33.34 -22.15 -28.79
CA GLN A 495 -34.62 -22.26 -29.46
C GLN A 495 -35.59 -23.24 -28.78
N GLU A 496 -35.05 -24.29 -28.13
CA GLU A 496 -35.84 -25.29 -27.44
C GLU A 496 -36.36 -24.79 -26.08
N SER A 497 -35.82 -23.67 -25.57
CA SER A 497 -36.25 -23.12 -24.28
C SER A 497 -37.62 -22.47 -24.32
N LYS A 498 -38.37 -22.69 -23.23
CA LYS A 498 -39.71 -22.08 -23.00
C LYS A 498 -39.63 -20.76 -22.25
N LYS A 499 -38.40 -20.24 -21.99
CA LYS A 499 -38.23 -19.00 -21.26
C LYS A 499 -38.70 -17.79 -22.08
N GLY A 500 -39.21 -16.78 -21.35
CA GLY A 500 -39.76 -15.57 -21.98
C GLY A 500 -38.72 -14.73 -22.73
N THR A 501 -37.49 -14.71 -22.25
CA THR A 501 -36.36 -14.05 -22.93
C THR A 501 -35.34 -15.10 -23.38
N ARG A 502 -34.92 -15.04 -24.65
CA ARG A 502 -33.92 -15.94 -25.22
C ARG A 502 -32.83 -15.10 -25.85
N HIS A 503 -31.58 -15.34 -25.44
CA HIS A 503 -30.46 -14.50 -25.84
C HIS A 503 -29.20 -15.27 -26.10
N ILE A 504 -28.41 -14.78 -27.06
CA ILE A 504 -27.09 -15.33 -27.40
C ILE A 504 -26.05 -14.24 -27.13
N VAL A 505 -24.99 -14.57 -26.40
CA VAL A 505 -23.81 -13.73 -26.25
C VAL A 505 -22.67 -14.38 -27.03
N LEU A 506 -22.24 -13.73 -28.08
CA LEU A 506 -21.08 -14.15 -28.87
C LEU A 506 -19.86 -13.38 -28.36
N PHE A 507 -18.82 -14.11 -27.97
CA PHE A 507 -17.50 -13.53 -27.71
C PHE A 507 -16.58 -13.92 -28.87
N ALA A 508 -15.98 -12.90 -29.50
CA ALA A 508 -15.13 -13.11 -30.68
C ALA A 508 -13.95 -12.13 -30.70
N ASP A 509 -12.80 -12.58 -31.18
CA ASP A 509 -11.69 -11.70 -31.53
C ASP A 509 -12.05 -10.91 -32.82
N ALA A 510 -11.91 -9.59 -32.77
CA ALA A 510 -12.28 -8.71 -33.89
C ALA A 510 -11.34 -8.82 -35.12
N ALA A 511 -10.27 -9.60 -35.01
CA ALA A 511 -9.29 -9.79 -36.08
C ALA A 511 -9.22 -11.22 -36.63
N ASP A 512 -10.09 -12.14 -36.18
CA ASP A 512 -9.99 -13.58 -36.49
C ASP A 512 -11.36 -14.24 -36.71
N ALA A 513 -12.37 -13.47 -37.12
CA ALA A 513 -13.70 -14.00 -37.46
C ALA A 513 -13.76 -14.54 -38.87
N GLU A 514 -13.96 -15.85 -39.01
CA GLU A 514 -13.98 -16.54 -40.31
C GLU A 514 -15.38 -17.01 -40.69
N GLU A 515 -15.57 -17.24 -42.01
CA GLU A 515 -16.77 -17.77 -42.63
C GLU A 515 -18.08 -17.15 -42.11
N PRO A 516 -18.44 -15.93 -42.59
CA PRO A 516 -19.67 -15.26 -42.16
C PRO A 516 -20.94 -16.08 -42.51
N GLY A 517 -20.90 -16.95 -43.47
CA GLY A 517 -22.02 -17.75 -43.91
C GLY A 517 -23.26 -16.91 -44.28
N ASP A 518 -24.45 -17.50 -44.23
CA ASP A 518 -25.70 -16.75 -44.39
C ASP A 518 -26.23 -16.22 -43.00
N TYR A 519 -25.35 -15.50 -42.29
CA TYR A 519 -25.68 -14.96 -40.98
C TYR A 519 -26.84 -13.98 -41.04
N VAL A 520 -27.03 -13.27 -42.13
CA VAL A 520 -28.10 -12.27 -42.31
C VAL A 520 -29.47 -12.95 -42.16
N ARG A 521 -29.69 -14.02 -42.94
CA ARG A 521 -30.96 -14.78 -42.84
C ARG A 521 -31.13 -15.46 -41.49
N LEU A 522 -30.03 -15.97 -40.92
CA LEU A 522 -30.07 -16.56 -39.58
C LEU A 522 -30.54 -15.55 -38.54
N LEU A 523 -29.91 -14.37 -38.50
CA LEU A 523 -30.26 -13.31 -37.51
C LEU A 523 -31.69 -12.76 -37.72
N GLU A 524 -32.14 -12.58 -38.97
CA GLU A 524 -33.53 -12.22 -39.28
C GLU A 524 -34.51 -13.26 -38.74
N LYS A 525 -34.23 -14.55 -38.96
CA LYS A 525 -35.03 -15.65 -38.41
C LYS A 525 -35.02 -15.64 -36.88
N LEU A 526 -33.85 -15.50 -36.23
CA LEU A 526 -33.74 -15.46 -34.80
C LEU A 526 -34.55 -14.30 -34.19
N ARG A 527 -34.43 -13.12 -34.77
CA ARG A 527 -35.20 -11.96 -34.35
C ARG A 527 -36.71 -12.14 -34.50
N SER A 528 -37.15 -12.79 -35.58
CA SER A 528 -38.57 -13.07 -35.83
C SER A 528 -39.20 -13.99 -34.78
N ILE A 529 -38.39 -14.86 -34.16
CA ILE A 529 -38.84 -15.78 -33.09
C ILE A 529 -38.47 -15.28 -31.69
N GLY A 530 -38.01 -14.00 -31.55
CA GLY A 530 -37.71 -13.35 -30.28
C GLY A 530 -36.40 -13.79 -29.63
N ILE A 531 -35.40 -14.23 -30.42
CA ILE A 531 -34.03 -14.48 -29.93
C ILE A 531 -33.16 -13.30 -30.34
N THR A 532 -32.46 -12.70 -29.35
CA THR A 532 -31.55 -11.58 -29.60
C THR A 532 -30.09 -12.04 -29.47
N VAL A 533 -29.17 -11.32 -30.16
CA VAL A 533 -27.76 -11.66 -30.22
C VAL A 533 -26.93 -10.43 -29.90
N SER A 534 -26.14 -10.46 -28.82
CA SER A 534 -25.12 -9.46 -28.48
C SER A 534 -23.73 -10.00 -28.78
N VAL A 535 -22.80 -9.11 -29.09
CA VAL A 535 -21.40 -9.46 -29.38
C VAL A 535 -20.46 -8.70 -28.45
N ILE A 536 -19.56 -9.43 -27.84
CA ILE A 536 -18.42 -8.88 -27.11
C ILE A 536 -17.19 -9.12 -27.98
N GLY A 537 -16.66 -8.06 -28.57
CA GLY A 537 -15.50 -8.09 -29.49
C GLY A 537 -14.21 -7.75 -28.76
N MET A 538 -13.24 -8.63 -28.84
CA MET A 538 -11.90 -8.37 -28.38
C MET A 538 -11.13 -7.59 -29.42
N GLY A 539 -10.78 -6.35 -29.12
CA GLY A 539 -10.11 -5.43 -30.07
C GLY A 539 -10.74 -4.05 -30.11
N THR A 540 -10.58 -3.37 -31.23
CA THR A 540 -11.04 -2.01 -31.46
C THR A 540 -12.02 -1.91 -32.63
N GLU A 541 -12.73 -0.81 -32.77
CA GLU A 541 -13.64 -0.55 -33.90
C GLU A 541 -12.91 -0.46 -35.25
N SER A 542 -11.58 -0.35 -35.28
CA SER A 542 -10.75 -0.28 -36.47
C SER A 542 -10.18 -1.63 -36.93
N ASP A 543 -10.45 -2.70 -36.19
CA ASP A 543 -9.96 -4.03 -36.55
C ASP A 543 -10.71 -4.62 -37.76
N PRO A 544 -10.11 -5.57 -38.48
CA PRO A 544 -10.64 -6.03 -39.77
C PRO A 544 -12.09 -6.52 -39.73
N ASP A 545 -12.47 -7.26 -38.70
CA ASP A 545 -13.79 -7.88 -38.57
C ASP A 545 -14.76 -7.09 -37.70
N ALA A 546 -14.33 -5.93 -37.18
CA ALA A 546 -15.14 -5.09 -36.29
C ALA A 546 -16.47 -4.68 -36.97
N ALA A 547 -16.46 -4.32 -38.25
CA ALA A 547 -17.67 -3.95 -39.00
C ALA A 547 -18.65 -5.13 -39.15
N PHE A 548 -18.14 -6.32 -39.38
CA PHE A 548 -18.92 -7.57 -39.44
C PHE A 548 -19.56 -7.90 -38.09
N LEU A 549 -18.79 -7.90 -37.02
CA LEU A 549 -19.29 -8.18 -35.68
C LEU A 549 -20.34 -7.15 -35.23
N LYS A 550 -20.16 -5.89 -35.61
CA LYS A 550 -21.13 -4.82 -35.37
C LYS A 550 -22.45 -5.06 -36.13
N ASP A 551 -22.38 -5.50 -37.40
CA ASP A 551 -23.56 -5.85 -38.18
C ASP A 551 -24.28 -7.08 -37.56
N VAL A 552 -23.55 -8.08 -37.09
CA VAL A 552 -24.13 -9.24 -36.38
C VAL A 552 -24.95 -8.78 -35.16
N ALA A 553 -24.39 -7.95 -34.29
CA ALA A 553 -25.08 -7.45 -33.11
C ALA A 553 -26.31 -6.59 -33.48
N GLN A 554 -26.16 -5.70 -34.47
CA GLN A 554 -27.24 -4.82 -34.90
C GLN A 554 -28.41 -5.57 -35.49
N ARG A 555 -28.16 -6.55 -36.38
CA ARG A 555 -29.21 -7.42 -36.98
C ARG A 555 -29.80 -8.35 -35.95
N GLY A 556 -28.96 -8.87 -35.05
CA GLY A 556 -29.40 -9.71 -33.93
C GLY A 556 -30.25 -8.97 -32.90
N GLY A 557 -30.37 -7.64 -32.98
CA GLY A 557 -31.16 -6.84 -32.05
C GLY A 557 -30.56 -6.74 -30.61
N GLY A 558 -29.28 -7.02 -30.47
CA GLY A 558 -28.51 -6.90 -29.25
C GLY A 558 -27.49 -5.75 -29.29
N ARG A 559 -26.44 -5.84 -28.51
CA ARG A 559 -25.41 -4.80 -28.39
C ARG A 559 -24.07 -5.28 -28.90
N MET A 560 -23.28 -4.33 -29.40
CA MET A 560 -21.87 -4.55 -29.66
C MET A 560 -21.04 -3.85 -28.61
N ILE A 561 -20.12 -4.57 -27.99
CA ILE A 561 -19.18 -4.05 -27.01
C ILE A 561 -17.77 -4.42 -27.47
N PHE A 562 -16.93 -3.41 -27.73
CA PHE A 562 -15.50 -3.63 -27.98
C PHE A 562 -14.68 -3.36 -26.74
N THR A 563 -13.66 -4.18 -26.52
CA THR A 563 -12.62 -3.89 -25.52
C THR A 563 -11.27 -4.38 -26.03
N SER A 564 -10.26 -3.53 -25.89
CA SER A 564 -8.85 -3.90 -26.04
C SER A 564 -8.23 -4.29 -24.68
N ASN A 565 -8.94 -4.06 -23.57
CA ASN A 565 -8.50 -4.41 -22.23
C ASN A 565 -9.15 -5.73 -21.78
N VAL A 566 -8.35 -6.78 -21.75
CA VAL A 566 -8.79 -8.14 -21.39
C VAL A 566 -9.32 -8.22 -19.96
N GLU A 567 -8.81 -7.38 -19.05
CA GLU A 567 -9.21 -7.35 -17.65
C GLU A 567 -10.67 -6.88 -17.44
N GLU A 568 -11.23 -6.17 -18.42
CA GLU A 568 -12.63 -5.73 -18.38
C GLU A 568 -13.64 -6.85 -18.73
N LEU A 569 -13.21 -7.94 -19.33
CA LEU A 569 -14.12 -9.00 -19.78
C LEU A 569 -15.07 -9.51 -18.69
N PRO A 570 -14.63 -9.83 -17.45
CA PRO A 570 -15.55 -10.30 -16.43
C PRO A 570 -16.68 -9.31 -16.14
N ARG A 571 -16.37 -8.02 -16.15
CA ARG A 571 -17.35 -6.95 -15.94
C ARG A 571 -18.32 -6.83 -17.11
N LEU A 572 -17.81 -6.88 -18.34
CA LEU A 572 -18.61 -6.74 -19.57
C LEU A 572 -19.59 -7.90 -19.74
N PHE A 573 -19.16 -9.14 -19.50
CA PHE A 573 -20.04 -10.30 -19.51
C PHE A 573 -21.14 -10.22 -18.44
N ALA A 574 -20.79 -9.83 -17.21
CA ALA A 574 -21.77 -9.64 -16.14
C ALA A 574 -22.78 -8.52 -16.49
N GLN A 575 -22.30 -7.44 -17.07
CA GLN A 575 -23.13 -6.33 -17.54
C GLN A 575 -24.11 -6.77 -18.63
N GLU A 576 -23.64 -7.57 -19.59
CA GLU A 576 -24.52 -8.08 -20.66
C GLU A 576 -25.59 -9.00 -20.09
N ALA A 577 -25.22 -9.93 -19.23
CA ALA A 577 -26.19 -10.84 -18.59
C ALA A 577 -27.26 -10.07 -17.80
N ILE A 578 -26.89 -9.05 -17.04
CA ILE A 578 -27.84 -8.20 -16.28
C ILE A 578 -28.77 -7.45 -17.24
N THR A 579 -28.23 -6.86 -18.30
CA THR A 579 -29.00 -6.07 -19.26
C THR A 579 -30.06 -6.91 -19.98
N VAL A 580 -29.69 -8.12 -20.37
CA VAL A 580 -30.55 -9.02 -21.14
C VAL A 580 -31.54 -9.75 -20.23
N ALA A 581 -31.09 -10.24 -19.06
CA ALA A 581 -31.97 -10.90 -18.13
C ALA A 581 -33.13 -10.01 -17.73
N ARG A 582 -32.95 -8.67 -17.83
CA ARG A 582 -33.97 -7.71 -17.38
C ARG A 582 -33.76 -6.33 -17.98
N SER A 583 -34.83 -5.72 -18.41
CA SER A 583 -34.88 -4.27 -18.47
C SER A 583 -34.86 -3.77 -17.03
N SER A 584 -33.67 -3.47 -16.50
CA SER A 584 -33.54 -2.76 -15.21
C SER A 584 -34.00 -1.30 -15.32
N PHE A 585 -34.48 -0.90 -16.49
CA PHE A 585 -35.15 0.38 -16.73
C PHE A 585 -36.64 0.15 -16.95
N VAL A 586 -37.44 0.61 -15.98
CA VAL A 586 -38.90 0.53 -16.03
C VAL A 586 -39.44 1.70 -16.82
N THR A 587 -40.30 1.45 -17.82
CA THR A 587 -40.81 2.48 -18.75
C THR A 587 -42.29 2.78 -18.52
N GLU A 588 -42.90 2.26 -17.46
CA GLU A 588 -44.27 2.55 -17.09
C GLU A 588 -44.35 3.78 -16.20
N PRO A 589 -45.30 4.71 -16.46
CA PRO A 589 -45.50 5.84 -15.58
C PRO A 589 -45.83 5.42 -14.15
N THR A 590 -44.91 5.75 -13.23
CA THR A 590 -45.02 5.26 -11.86
C THR A 590 -45.16 6.41 -10.86
N PRO A 591 -46.16 6.41 -9.98
CA PRO A 591 -46.30 7.39 -8.92
C PRO A 591 -45.14 7.29 -7.92
N VAL A 592 -44.69 8.44 -7.40
CA VAL A 592 -43.55 8.57 -6.48
C VAL A 592 -44.02 9.18 -5.17
N ARG A 593 -43.56 8.60 -4.07
CA ARG A 593 -43.77 9.16 -2.72
C ARG A 593 -42.49 9.82 -2.23
N THR A 594 -42.59 11.11 -1.93
CA THR A 594 -41.55 11.89 -1.32
C THR A 594 -41.50 11.58 0.18
N LEU A 595 -40.30 11.44 0.75
CA LEU A 595 -40.10 11.25 2.18
C LEU A 595 -39.73 12.58 2.84
N ALA A 596 -40.22 12.80 4.05
CA ALA A 596 -40.15 14.09 4.75
C ALA A 596 -38.72 14.54 5.07
N ASP A 597 -37.77 13.61 5.08
CA ASP A 597 -36.37 13.88 5.44
C ASP A 597 -35.50 14.34 4.25
N SER A 598 -36.11 14.73 3.11
CA SER A 598 -35.37 15.25 1.99
C SER A 598 -34.90 16.70 2.26
N ILE A 599 -33.91 16.85 3.14
CA ILE A 599 -33.15 18.08 3.42
C ILE A 599 -32.68 18.77 2.11
N LEU A 600 -32.61 18.03 1.01
CA LEU A 600 -32.22 18.48 -0.32
C LEU A 600 -33.22 19.45 -0.97
N LEU A 601 -34.43 19.52 -0.48
CA LEU A 601 -35.48 20.40 -1.04
C LEU A 601 -35.50 21.79 -0.40
N GLY A 602 -34.62 22.06 0.57
CA GLY A 602 -34.56 23.33 1.29
C GLY A 602 -35.73 23.54 2.26
N GLU A 603 -35.90 24.78 2.76
CA GLU A 603 -36.95 25.18 3.74
C GLU A 603 -38.39 25.16 3.19
N ARG A 604 -38.59 24.81 1.91
CA ARG A 604 -39.91 24.72 1.32
C ARG A 604 -40.58 23.39 1.72
N PRO A 605 -41.88 23.41 2.03
CA PRO A 605 -42.64 22.16 2.20
C PRO A 605 -42.49 21.38 0.88
N ALA A 606 -42.09 20.11 0.98
CA ALA A 606 -41.88 19.26 -0.17
C ALA A 606 -43.18 19.19 -0.99
N SER A 607 -43.25 19.82 -2.16
CA SER A 607 -44.29 19.52 -3.14
C SER A 607 -44.09 18.05 -3.53
N ALA A 608 -45.21 17.33 -3.73
CA ALA A 608 -45.16 15.92 -4.05
C ALA A 608 -44.30 15.74 -5.32
N PHE A 609 -43.35 14.83 -5.27
CA PHE A 609 -42.58 14.46 -6.45
C PHE A 609 -43.53 13.96 -7.55
N PRO A 610 -43.38 14.35 -8.81
CA PRO A 610 -44.26 13.94 -9.86
C PRO A 610 -44.13 12.43 -10.14
N PRO A 611 -45.12 11.80 -10.76
CA PRO A 611 -44.92 10.48 -11.33
C PRO A 611 -43.79 10.51 -12.34
N VAL A 612 -42.95 9.48 -12.33
CA VAL A 612 -41.82 9.34 -13.30
C VAL A 612 -42.28 8.48 -14.47
N ASP A 613 -41.87 8.86 -15.70
CA ASP A 613 -42.19 8.13 -16.92
C ASP A 613 -41.25 6.95 -17.16
N GLY A 614 -40.10 6.96 -16.51
CA GLY A 614 -39.15 5.87 -16.50
C GLY A 614 -38.11 6.02 -15.39
N TYR A 615 -37.66 4.88 -14.82
CA TYR A 615 -36.65 4.83 -13.77
C TYR A 615 -35.83 3.55 -13.84
N ASN A 616 -34.57 3.61 -13.30
CA ASN A 616 -33.76 2.44 -13.16
C ASN A 616 -34.08 1.69 -11.88
N LEU A 617 -34.39 0.40 -12.00
CA LEU A 617 -34.63 -0.48 -10.84
C LEU A 617 -33.33 -0.68 -10.07
N THR A 618 -33.33 -0.17 -8.85
CA THR A 618 -32.21 -0.21 -7.91
C THR A 618 -32.73 -0.43 -6.49
N TYR A 619 -31.82 -0.72 -5.56
CA TYR A 619 -32.16 -0.95 -4.15
C TYR A 619 -31.31 -0.08 -3.24
N LEU A 620 -31.92 0.45 -2.18
CA LEU A 620 -31.20 1.29 -1.22
C LEU A 620 -30.09 0.49 -0.52
N ARG A 621 -28.89 1.06 -0.48
CA ARG A 621 -27.79 0.49 0.30
C ARG A 621 -27.93 0.80 1.80
N PRO A 622 -27.46 -0.10 2.69
CA PRO A 622 -27.42 0.19 4.12
C PRO A 622 -26.64 1.48 4.42
N GLY A 623 -27.23 2.35 5.24
CA GLY A 623 -26.64 3.65 5.62
C GLY A 623 -26.89 4.79 4.63
N ALA A 624 -27.51 4.53 3.47
CA ALA A 624 -27.98 5.57 2.58
C ALA A 624 -29.33 6.15 3.01
N THR A 625 -29.55 7.43 2.75
CA THR A 625 -30.79 8.14 3.02
C THR A 625 -31.70 8.08 1.79
N LEU A 626 -32.96 7.76 2.01
CA LEU A 626 -33.98 7.66 0.97
C LEU A 626 -34.79 8.99 0.91
N GLY A 627 -34.71 9.70 -0.20
CA GLY A 627 -35.45 10.95 -0.41
C GLY A 627 -36.80 10.77 -1.10
N ALA A 628 -36.88 9.85 -2.07
CA ALA A 628 -38.11 9.54 -2.80
C ALA A 628 -38.14 8.08 -3.24
N VAL A 629 -39.33 7.46 -3.30
CA VAL A 629 -39.52 6.03 -3.57
C VAL A 629 -40.71 5.82 -4.49
N THR A 630 -40.64 4.86 -5.41
CA THR A 630 -41.77 4.43 -6.22
C THR A 630 -42.86 3.75 -5.35
N THR A 631 -44.10 3.86 -5.76
CA THR A 631 -45.24 3.24 -5.05
C THR A 631 -45.75 1.96 -5.72
N ASP A 632 -45.01 1.48 -6.71
CA ASP A 632 -45.24 0.21 -7.38
C ASP A 632 -44.80 -0.99 -6.53
N GLU A 633 -44.90 -2.19 -7.08
CA GLU A 633 -44.46 -3.42 -6.41
C GLU A 633 -42.95 -3.48 -6.09
N TYR A 634 -42.12 -2.68 -6.76
CA TYR A 634 -40.66 -2.65 -6.56
C TYR A 634 -40.23 -1.79 -5.38
N GLY A 635 -41.02 -0.74 -5.04
CA GLY A 635 -40.61 0.19 -3.99
C GLY A 635 -39.20 0.73 -4.18
N ALA A 636 -38.83 1.05 -5.43
CA ALA A 636 -37.48 1.39 -5.79
C ALA A 636 -37.12 2.83 -5.40
N PRO A 637 -35.89 3.11 -4.95
CA PRO A 637 -35.42 4.47 -4.72
C PRO A 637 -35.46 5.28 -6.01
N VAL A 638 -36.17 6.40 -5.99
CA VAL A 638 -36.12 7.43 -7.04
C VAL A 638 -35.04 8.43 -6.73
N LEU A 639 -34.92 8.85 -5.46
CA LEU A 639 -33.86 9.69 -4.97
C LEU A 639 -33.24 9.06 -3.72
N ALA A 640 -31.94 8.80 -3.74
CA ALA A 640 -31.16 8.34 -2.62
C ALA A 640 -29.85 9.11 -2.52
N PHE A 641 -29.33 9.31 -1.31
CA PHE A 641 -28.11 10.06 -1.09
C PHE A 641 -27.42 9.69 0.21
N TRP A 642 -26.11 9.94 0.30
CA TRP A 642 -25.30 9.77 1.49
C TRP A 642 -24.01 10.58 1.46
N HIS A 643 -23.31 10.60 2.57
CA HIS A 643 -21.91 11.00 2.61
C HIS A 643 -21.04 9.76 2.40
N ARG A 644 -20.08 9.86 1.49
CA ARG A 644 -19.14 8.76 1.21
C ARG A 644 -17.71 9.29 1.21
N GLY A 645 -16.89 8.82 2.16
CA GLY A 645 -15.60 9.46 2.42
C GLY A 645 -15.80 10.91 2.86
N LEU A 646 -15.15 11.85 2.20
CA LEU A 646 -15.29 13.29 2.45
C LEU A 646 -16.45 13.92 1.65
N GLY A 647 -16.96 13.24 0.62
CA GLY A 647 -17.89 13.83 -0.35
C GLY A 647 -19.35 13.44 -0.17
N ARG A 648 -20.15 13.98 -1.05
CA ARG A 648 -21.60 13.81 -1.12
C ARG A 648 -21.99 13.09 -2.39
N VAL A 649 -22.68 11.96 -2.27
CA VAL A 649 -23.08 11.15 -3.42
C VAL A 649 -24.58 10.98 -3.44
N ALA A 650 -25.20 11.28 -4.58
CA ALA A 650 -26.62 11.10 -4.82
C ALA A 650 -26.89 10.25 -6.06
N ALA A 651 -28.00 9.55 -6.05
CA ALA A 651 -28.57 8.84 -7.18
C ALA A 651 -30.02 9.31 -7.39
N LEU A 652 -30.31 9.79 -8.57
CA LEU A 652 -31.64 10.11 -9.04
C LEU A 652 -31.99 9.12 -10.16
N THR A 653 -32.73 8.07 -9.87
CA THR A 653 -32.90 6.94 -10.79
C THR A 653 -33.88 7.20 -11.92
N ALA A 654 -34.59 8.35 -11.89
CA ALA A 654 -35.43 8.81 -12.97
C ALA A 654 -34.61 9.48 -14.09
N GLU A 655 -35.09 9.40 -15.35
CA GLU A 655 -34.50 10.12 -16.47
C GLU A 655 -34.85 11.61 -16.38
N VAL A 656 -33.83 12.48 -16.45
CA VAL A 656 -33.99 13.93 -16.35
C VAL A 656 -34.02 14.64 -17.70
N ASP A 657 -33.38 14.08 -18.72
CA ASP A 657 -33.46 14.53 -20.10
C ASP A 657 -33.55 13.31 -21.03
N GLY A 658 -34.51 13.28 -21.92
CA GLY A 658 -34.76 12.18 -22.84
C GLY A 658 -36.23 11.80 -22.98
N LYS A 659 -36.46 10.61 -23.54
CA LYS A 659 -37.81 10.13 -23.90
C LYS A 659 -38.75 9.96 -22.69
N TYR A 660 -38.22 9.63 -21.54
CA TYR A 660 -38.99 9.31 -20.34
C TYR A 660 -38.89 10.38 -19.26
N SER A 661 -38.57 11.62 -19.63
CA SER A 661 -38.39 12.75 -18.72
C SER A 661 -39.56 13.74 -18.72
N GLY A 662 -40.60 13.53 -19.54
CA GLY A 662 -41.63 14.53 -19.84
C GLY A 662 -42.35 15.04 -18.59
N ARG A 663 -42.83 14.16 -17.69
CA ARG A 663 -43.53 14.56 -16.48
C ARG A 663 -42.61 15.23 -15.44
N LEU A 664 -41.38 14.76 -15.35
CA LEU A 664 -40.39 15.37 -14.46
C LEU A 664 -40.04 16.78 -14.93
N ASN A 665 -39.84 16.99 -16.22
CA ASN A 665 -39.54 18.32 -16.79
C ASN A 665 -40.73 19.30 -16.78
N ALA A 666 -41.93 18.78 -16.83
CA ALA A 666 -43.14 19.56 -16.73
C ALA A 666 -43.48 19.97 -15.27
N TRP A 667 -42.79 19.42 -14.30
CA TRP A 667 -42.98 19.72 -12.88
C TRP A 667 -42.50 21.14 -12.55
N SER A 668 -43.37 21.98 -11.96
CA SER A 668 -43.06 23.38 -11.62
C SER A 668 -41.83 23.55 -10.73
N ASP A 669 -41.57 22.56 -9.88
CA ASP A 669 -40.47 22.57 -8.93
C ASP A 669 -39.21 21.85 -9.44
N PHE A 670 -39.16 21.44 -10.71
CA PHE A 670 -37.97 20.75 -11.30
C PHE A 670 -36.72 21.62 -11.18
N ALA A 671 -36.77 22.90 -11.54
CA ALA A 671 -35.61 23.76 -11.42
C ALA A 671 -35.23 24.08 -9.96
N PRO A 672 -36.15 24.44 -9.03
CA PRO A 672 -35.85 24.58 -7.62
C PRO A 672 -35.27 23.28 -7.01
N PHE A 673 -35.80 22.11 -7.35
CA PHE A 673 -35.29 20.83 -6.92
C PHE A 673 -33.87 20.56 -7.41
N SER A 674 -33.63 20.75 -8.72
CA SER A 674 -32.31 20.55 -9.32
C SER A 674 -31.26 21.50 -8.72
N ILE A 675 -31.62 22.78 -8.46
CA ILE A 675 -30.77 23.77 -7.81
C ILE A 675 -30.48 23.37 -6.36
N GLY A 676 -31.47 22.90 -5.61
CA GLY A 676 -31.31 22.43 -4.24
C GLY A 676 -30.37 21.22 -4.14
N LEU A 677 -30.58 20.23 -5.02
CA LEU A 677 -29.72 19.04 -5.10
C LEU A 677 -28.28 19.43 -5.48
N ALA A 678 -28.10 20.31 -6.46
CA ALA A 678 -26.81 20.79 -6.88
C ALA A 678 -26.08 21.56 -5.75
N ARG A 679 -26.77 22.45 -5.02
CA ARG A 679 -26.19 23.15 -3.85
C ARG A 679 -25.77 22.18 -2.76
N TRP A 680 -26.56 21.15 -2.51
CA TRP A 680 -26.18 20.10 -1.57
C TRP A 680 -24.91 19.37 -2.04
N LEU A 681 -24.79 19.04 -3.33
CA LEU A 681 -23.59 18.41 -3.90
C LEU A 681 -22.35 19.31 -3.81
N LEU A 682 -22.51 20.62 -4.09
CA LEU A 682 -21.41 21.60 -4.03
C LEU A 682 -20.87 21.78 -2.60
N GLY A 683 -21.66 21.45 -1.60
CA GLY A 683 -21.32 21.67 -0.20
C GLY A 683 -21.59 23.10 0.25
N GLY A 684 -21.40 23.36 1.54
CA GLY A 684 -21.41 24.69 2.10
C GLY A 684 -20.14 25.46 1.77
N ASP A 685 -20.17 26.78 2.00
CA ASP A 685 -18.97 27.60 1.93
C ASP A 685 -17.91 27.11 2.92
N PRO A 686 -16.62 27.28 2.61
CA PRO A 686 -15.55 26.98 3.54
C PRO A 686 -15.79 27.66 4.89
N PRO A 687 -15.50 27.02 6.02
CA PRO A 687 -15.70 27.62 7.33
C PRO A 687 -14.83 28.89 7.45
N THR A 688 -15.45 30.01 7.81
CA THR A 688 -14.74 31.27 8.05
C THR A 688 -13.78 31.10 9.25
N GLY A 689 -12.58 31.67 9.16
CA GLY A 689 -11.59 31.64 10.22
C GLY A 689 -10.87 30.27 10.37
N VAL A 690 -10.83 29.48 9.31
CA VAL A 690 -10.01 28.24 9.23
C VAL A 690 -9.18 28.30 7.97
N GLN A 691 -7.87 28.17 8.11
CA GLN A 691 -6.93 28.10 7.00
C GLN A 691 -6.19 26.77 7.02
N ALA A 692 -6.08 26.12 5.87
CA ALA A 692 -5.32 24.89 5.73
C ALA A 692 -4.16 25.09 4.74
N THR A 693 -2.96 24.76 5.17
CA THR A 693 -1.74 24.83 4.37
C THR A 693 -1.06 23.47 4.31
N ILE A 694 -0.24 23.29 3.29
CA ILE A 694 0.61 22.13 3.15
C ILE A 694 2.00 22.58 2.72
N GLU A 695 3.03 22.09 3.40
CA GLU A 695 4.41 22.47 3.17
C GLU A 695 5.31 21.23 3.07
N ARG A 696 6.41 21.36 2.34
CA ARG A 696 7.44 20.32 2.27
C ARG A 696 8.60 20.65 3.21
N GLN A 697 9.00 19.67 4.00
CA GLN A 697 10.20 19.74 4.82
C GLN A 697 11.04 18.47 4.56
N GLY A 698 12.04 18.59 3.68
CA GLY A 698 12.83 17.46 3.21
C GLY A 698 11.93 16.40 2.52
N SER A 699 11.97 15.17 3.00
CA SER A 699 11.15 14.04 2.52
C SER A 699 9.76 13.95 3.18
N GLN A 700 9.38 14.94 4.01
CA GLN A 700 8.07 14.97 4.67
C GLN A 700 7.18 16.09 4.13
N GLY A 701 5.89 15.78 3.99
CA GLY A 701 4.82 16.75 3.83
C GLY A 701 4.20 17.06 5.18
N ILE A 702 3.93 18.33 5.46
CA ILE A 702 3.32 18.82 6.70
C ILE A 702 2.02 19.52 6.33
N VAL A 703 0.91 18.98 6.80
CA VAL A 703 -0.40 19.64 6.73
C VAL A 703 -0.61 20.42 8.01
N ARG A 704 -0.92 21.71 7.88
CA ARG A 704 -1.20 22.57 9.02
C ARG A 704 -2.57 23.22 8.85
N VAL A 705 -3.36 23.19 9.91
CA VAL A 705 -4.66 23.89 10.00
C VAL A 705 -4.59 24.91 11.11
N GLU A 706 -4.81 26.17 10.73
CA GLU A 706 -4.82 27.31 11.64
C GLU A 706 -6.27 27.76 11.86
N LEU A 707 -6.62 27.99 13.12
CA LEU A 707 -7.93 28.46 13.54
C LEU A 707 -7.82 29.92 13.98
N ASP A 708 -8.77 30.77 13.55
CA ASP A 708 -8.86 32.14 14.00
C ASP A 708 -9.07 32.16 15.54
N PRO A 709 -8.22 32.88 16.31
CA PRO A 709 -8.34 33.01 17.75
C PRO A 709 -9.70 33.59 18.21
N ASP A 710 -10.30 34.45 17.41
CA ASP A 710 -11.56 35.15 17.70
C ASP A 710 -12.80 34.34 17.30
N ARG A 711 -12.63 33.15 16.75
CA ARG A 711 -13.75 32.27 16.36
C ARG A 711 -14.51 31.81 17.59
N PRO A 712 -15.85 31.97 17.64
CA PRO A 712 -16.67 31.39 18.71
C PRO A 712 -16.42 29.87 18.77
N ARG A 713 -16.03 29.38 19.93
CA ARG A 713 -15.89 27.93 20.15
C ARG A 713 -17.28 27.32 20.29
N ASP A 714 -17.92 27.06 19.17
CA ASP A 714 -19.13 26.25 19.17
C ASP A 714 -18.76 24.87 19.73
N GLY A 715 -19.40 24.46 20.81
CA GLY A 715 -19.10 23.21 21.52
C GLY A 715 -19.26 21.93 20.68
N SER A 716 -19.63 22.05 19.41
CA SER A 716 -19.71 20.95 18.43
C SER A 716 -18.36 20.53 17.84
N ALA A 717 -17.31 21.36 17.94
CA ALA A 717 -16.00 21.09 17.33
C ALA A 717 -15.14 20.07 18.09
N ALA A 718 -15.59 19.56 19.24
CA ALA A 718 -14.76 18.79 20.16
C ALA A 718 -14.90 17.25 20.06
N THR A 719 -15.74 16.71 19.17
CA THR A 719 -16.06 15.28 19.20
C THR A 719 -15.17 14.42 18.30
N ARG A 720 -14.52 14.99 17.29
CA ARG A 720 -13.61 14.22 16.38
C ARG A 720 -12.46 15.11 15.93
N ALA A 721 -11.24 14.59 15.98
CA ALA A 721 -10.07 15.27 15.41
C ALA A 721 -10.28 15.47 13.89
N PRO A 722 -9.95 16.66 13.33
CA PRO A 722 -9.92 16.88 11.89
C PRO A 722 -9.02 15.85 11.20
N ILE A 723 -9.39 15.48 9.97
CA ILE A 723 -8.67 14.46 9.20
C ILE A 723 -8.20 15.08 7.89
N ALA A 724 -6.91 15.00 7.60
CA ALA A 724 -6.37 15.27 6.27
C ALA A 724 -6.38 14.00 5.44
N VAL A 725 -6.79 14.12 4.18
CA VAL A 725 -6.69 13.07 3.19
C VAL A 725 -5.72 13.53 2.12
N ILE A 726 -4.63 12.79 1.95
CA ILE A 726 -3.57 13.08 0.98
C ILE A 726 -3.59 12.00 -0.10
N VAL A 727 -3.61 12.44 -1.33
CA VAL A 727 -3.57 11.58 -2.51
C VAL A 727 -2.20 11.73 -3.16
N PRO A 728 -1.38 10.69 -3.20
CA PRO A 728 -0.07 10.72 -3.84
C PRO A 728 -0.22 10.79 -5.38
N PRO A 729 0.82 11.26 -6.09
CA PRO A 729 0.87 11.22 -7.54
C PRO A 729 0.85 9.78 -8.05
N GLY A 730 0.27 9.56 -9.24
CA GLY A 730 0.21 8.24 -9.89
C GLY A 730 -1.13 7.93 -10.53
N SER A 731 -1.16 6.92 -11.39
CA SER A 731 -2.37 6.46 -12.08
C SER A 731 -3.21 5.58 -11.16
N GLY A 732 -4.40 6.01 -10.82
CA GLY A 732 -5.58 5.22 -10.43
C GLY A 732 -5.55 4.40 -9.14
N ASN A 733 -4.50 3.68 -8.80
CA ASN A 733 -4.47 2.68 -7.72
C ASN A 733 -3.67 3.07 -6.46
N ALA A 734 -3.07 4.27 -6.41
CA ALA A 734 -2.38 4.70 -5.20
C ALA A 734 -3.40 4.96 -4.08
N GLU A 735 -3.29 4.27 -2.96
CA GLU A 735 -4.14 4.50 -1.80
C GLU A 735 -3.96 5.91 -1.25
N SER A 736 -5.08 6.55 -0.91
CA SER A 736 -5.07 7.83 -0.19
C SER A 736 -4.67 7.61 1.27
N GLU A 737 -3.80 8.47 1.78
CA GLU A 737 -3.39 8.44 3.18
C GLU A 737 -4.32 9.32 4.02
N ARG A 738 -4.91 8.76 5.08
CA ARG A 738 -5.81 9.46 6.01
C ARG A 738 -5.08 9.75 7.31
N LEU A 739 -4.87 11.02 7.57
CA LEU A 739 -4.04 11.50 8.66
C LEU A 739 -4.88 12.27 9.68
N PRO A 740 -5.04 11.78 10.92
CA PRO A 740 -5.64 12.58 11.98
C PRO A 740 -4.68 13.73 12.34
N LEU A 741 -5.21 14.96 12.41
CA LEU A 741 -4.43 16.12 12.84
C LEU A 741 -4.35 16.15 14.37
N SER A 742 -3.19 16.51 14.89
CA SER A 742 -2.91 16.69 16.31
C SER A 742 -2.60 18.15 16.65
N TRP A 743 -2.97 18.58 17.85
CA TRP A 743 -2.66 19.92 18.33
C TRP A 743 -1.16 20.09 18.59
N VAL A 744 -0.56 21.07 17.92
CA VAL A 744 0.84 21.48 18.12
C VAL A 744 0.94 22.88 18.74
N GLY A 745 -0.17 23.61 18.80
CA GLY A 745 -0.31 24.92 19.41
C GLY A 745 -1.73 25.17 19.87
N GLU A 746 -2.01 26.37 20.43
CA GLU A 746 -3.34 26.71 20.93
C GLU A 746 -4.40 26.81 19.82
N HIS A 747 -3.98 27.25 18.63
CA HIS A 747 -4.84 27.45 17.46
C HIS A 747 -4.36 26.68 16.21
N THR A 748 -3.39 25.77 16.36
CA THR A 748 -2.73 25.10 15.26
C THR A 748 -2.80 23.59 15.41
N LEU A 749 -3.29 22.91 14.38
CA LEU A 749 -3.27 21.46 14.23
C LEU A 749 -2.29 21.08 13.13
N GLU A 750 -1.59 19.95 13.29
CA GLU A 750 -0.61 19.46 12.33
C GLU A 750 -0.72 17.95 12.11
N ALA A 751 -0.47 17.52 10.89
CA ALA A 751 -0.22 16.12 10.54
C ALA A 751 0.98 16.04 9.61
N ARG A 752 1.76 14.95 9.68
CA ARG A 752 2.96 14.71 8.86
C ARG A 752 2.81 13.41 8.09
N PHE A 753 3.32 13.39 6.88
CA PHE A 753 3.33 12.22 6.00
C PHE A 753 4.61 12.16 5.16
N ALA A 754 4.97 10.97 4.70
CA ALA A 754 6.16 10.79 3.88
C ALA A 754 5.88 11.09 2.40
N LEU A 755 6.72 11.88 1.76
CA LEU A 755 6.71 12.12 0.32
C LEU A 755 7.54 11.01 -0.35
N ARG A 756 6.87 10.02 -0.92
CA ARG A 756 7.51 8.82 -1.46
C ARG A 756 7.72 8.84 -2.97
N THR A 757 6.81 9.47 -3.70
CA THR A 757 6.78 9.45 -5.16
C THR A 757 6.90 10.86 -5.71
N SER A 758 7.74 11.08 -6.70
CA SER A 758 7.84 12.38 -7.39
C SER A 758 6.55 12.70 -8.13
N GLY A 759 6.17 13.98 -8.12
CA GLY A 759 4.95 14.49 -8.74
C GLY A 759 4.14 15.38 -7.82
N VAL A 760 2.87 15.60 -8.17
CA VAL A 760 1.97 16.52 -7.47
C VAL A 760 1.05 15.73 -6.53
N TYR A 761 1.15 16.02 -5.24
CA TYR A 761 0.24 15.57 -4.19
C TYR A 761 -0.95 16.52 -4.11
N VAL A 762 -2.14 15.98 -4.01
CA VAL A 762 -3.38 16.74 -3.81
C VAL A 762 -4.08 16.23 -2.56
N GLY A 763 -4.88 17.06 -1.92
CA GLY A 763 -5.54 16.64 -0.69
C GLY A 763 -6.64 17.59 -0.24
N ALA A 764 -7.29 17.18 0.84
CA ALA A 764 -8.32 17.96 1.50
C ALA A 764 -8.33 17.69 3.00
N VAL A 765 -8.83 18.61 3.79
CA VAL A 765 -9.01 18.47 5.24
C VAL A 765 -10.49 18.52 5.57
N GLU A 766 -10.99 17.49 6.24
CA GLU A 766 -12.30 17.51 6.88
C GLU A 766 -12.16 18.14 8.28
N THR A 767 -12.69 19.35 8.44
CA THR A 767 -12.63 20.08 9.71
C THR A 767 -13.76 19.66 10.65
N THR A 768 -14.96 19.48 10.11
CA THR A 768 -16.13 18.90 10.77
C THR A 768 -16.85 18.01 9.75
N PRO A 769 -17.67 17.04 10.16
CA PRO A 769 -18.38 16.17 9.22
C PRO A 769 -19.11 16.94 8.14
N GLY A 770 -18.70 16.74 6.89
CA GLY A 770 -19.26 17.39 5.72
C GLY A 770 -18.72 18.79 5.41
N GLN A 771 -17.77 19.33 6.18
CA GLN A 771 -17.05 20.57 5.86
C GLN A 771 -15.61 20.23 5.43
N VAL A 772 -15.34 20.40 4.15
CA VAL A 772 -14.07 20.01 3.53
C VAL A 772 -13.37 21.25 2.98
N LEU A 773 -12.10 21.42 3.38
CA LEU A 773 -11.18 22.42 2.88
C LEU A 773 -10.19 21.76 1.92
N PRO A 774 -10.15 22.16 0.64
CA PRO A 774 -9.13 21.65 -0.26
C PRO A 774 -7.76 22.22 0.12
N LEU A 775 -6.76 21.35 0.15
CA LEU A 775 -5.37 21.75 0.36
C LEU A 775 -4.76 22.33 -0.94
N PRO A 776 -3.82 23.30 -0.83
CA PRO A 776 -2.96 23.64 -1.95
C PRO A 776 -2.24 22.40 -2.48
N PRO A 777 -1.87 22.34 -3.78
CA PRO A 777 -1.07 21.23 -4.28
C PRO A 777 0.34 21.28 -3.70
N LEU A 778 0.94 20.09 -3.42
CA LEU A 778 2.32 19.97 -2.99
C LEU A 778 3.10 19.18 -4.04
N SER A 779 4.22 19.71 -4.51
CA SER A 779 5.06 19.02 -5.50
C SER A 779 6.32 18.47 -4.88
N LEU A 780 6.64 17.20 -5.24
CA LEU A 780 7.97 16.60 -5.05
C LEU A 780 8.62 16.52 -6.44
N PRO A 781 9.65 17.31 -6.73
CA PRO A 781 10.20 17.38 -8.09
C PRO A 781 10.88 16.07 -8.53
N TYR A 782 11.68 15.48 -7.64
CA TYR A 782 12.42 14.23 -7.86
C TYR A 782 12.66 13.53 -6.51
N SER A 783 13.18 12.30 -6.54
CA SER A 783 13.52 11.59 -5.31
C SER A 783 14.53 12.37 -4.47
N PRO A 784 14.40 12.41 -3.14
CA PRO A 784 15.33 13.08 -2.23
C PRO A 784 16.80 12.60 -2.36
N GLU A 785 17.05 11.44 -2.96
CA GLU A 785 18.40 10.95 -3.26
C GLU A 785 19.18 11.84 -4.21
N PHE A 786 18.46 12.61 -5.06
CA PHE A 786 19.07 13.48 -6.06
C PHE A 786 19.05 14.94 -5.65
N GLU A 787 18.67 15.27 -4.40
CA GLU A 787 18.74 16.65 -3.91
C GLU A 787 20.18 17.17 -3.99
N PRO A 788 20.38 18.35 -4.62
CA PRO A 788 21.71 18.91 -4.77
C PRO A 788 22.30 19.24 -3.42
N ARG A 789 23.48 18.72 -3.12
CA ARG A 789 24.16 18.89 -1.85
C ARG A 789 25.21 19.95 -1.90
N ALA A 790 25.48 20.56 -0.75
CA ALA A 790 26.52 21.58 -0.64
C ALA A 790 27.93 20.98 -0.75
N ASP A 791 28.11 19.72 -0.29
CA ASP A 791 29.36 18.98 -0.34
C ASP A 791 29.19 17.69 -1.17
N PRO A 792 29.87 17.53 -2.31
CA PRO A 792 29.81 16.30 -3.12
C PRO A 792 30.30 15.04 -2.39
N GLU A 793 31.08 15.20 -1.29
CA GLU A 793 31.56 14.10 -0.45
C GLU A 793 30.63 13.74 0.71
N GLU A 794 29.44 14.36 0.82
CA GLU A 794 28.51 14.17 1.94
C GLU A 794 28.09 12.70 2.11
N GLY A 795 27.74 12.00 1.03
CA GLY A 795 27.42 10.58 1.08
C GLY A 795 28.58 9.74 1.62
N ARG A 796 29.79 9.99 1.16
CA ARG A 796 30.99 9.33 1.68
C ARG A 796 31.26 9.70 3.14
N ALA A 797 30.95 10.95 3.55
CA ALA A 797 31.07 11.37 4.93
C ALA A 797 30.09 10.62 5.84
N THR A 798 28.85 10.36 5.37
CA THR A 798 27.87 9.51 6.05
C THR A 798 28.42 8.10 6.29
N LEU A 799 28.98 7.47 5.27
CA LEU A 799 29.58 6.14 5.38
C LEU A 799 30.81 6.14 6.32
N ARG A 800 31.62 7.17 6.28
CA ARG A 800 32.74 7.33 7.23
C ARG A 800 32.27 7.45 8.67
N GLU A 801 31.18 8.18 8.92
CA GLU A 801 30.62 8.33 10.26
C GLU A 801 30.05 7.00 10.77
N VAL A 802 29.33 6.25 9.94
CA VAL A 802 28.85 4.88 10.26
C VAL A 802 30.03 3.96 10.62
N ALA A 803 31.10 3.98 9.83
CA ALA A 803 32.29 3.20 10.09
C ALA A 803 32.99 3.66 11.39
N ARG A 804 33.11 4.96 11.63
CA ARG A 804 33.71 5.52 12.86
C ARG A 804 32.95 5.09 14.13
N ILE A 805 31.62 5.12 14.11
CA ILE A 805 30.76 4.70 15.24
C ILE A 805 30.98 3.21 15.56
N THR A 806 31.13 2.38 14.54
CA THR A 806 31.18 0.92 14.69
C THR A 806 32.60 0.36 14.78
N GLY A 807 33.63 1.19 14.52
CA GLY A 807 35.04 0.77 14.49
C GLY A 807 35.40 0.05 13.18
N GLY A 808 34.66 0.27 12.11
CA GLY A 808 34.98 -0.19 10.77
C GLY A 808 35.83 0.81 9.98
N THR A 809 36.11 0.51 8.72
CA THR A 809 36.96 1.29 7.83
C THR A 809 36.51 1.30 6.38
N GLU A 810 36.91 2.31 5.61
CA GLU A 810 36.77 2.28 4.15
C GLU A 810 37.72 1.24 3.54
N ARG A 811 37.18 0.37 2.70
CA ARG A 811 37.92 -0.73 2.13
C ARG A 811 38.30 -0.49 0.67
N THR A 812 39.61 -0.59 0.43
CA THR A 812 40.14 -0.64 -0.92
C THR A 812 40.72 -2.03 -1.28
N ALA A 813 40.97 -2.86 -0.26
CA ALA A 813 41.43 -4.24 -0.38
C ALA A 813 40.55 -5.16 0.48
N TRP A 814 40.46 -6.44 0.09
CA TRP A 814 39.52 -7.41 0.67
C TRP A 814 40.18 -8.58 1.38
N ASP A 815 41.51 -8.56 1.48
CA ASP A 815 42.32 -9.69 2.00
C ASP A 815 42.12 -9.99 3.48
N ASP A 816 41.71 -9.00 4.27
CA ASP A 816 41.56 -9.12 5.73
C ASP A 816 40.11 -9.00 6.22
N VAL A 817 39.10 -9.11 5.34
CA VAL A 817 37.68 -9.00 5.71
C VAL A 817 37.26 -10.09 6.69
N PHE A 818 37.79 -11.30 6.54
CA PHE A 818 37.53 -12.41 7.45
C PHE A 818 38.47 -12.45 8.67
N SER A 819 39.28 -11.40 8.88
CA SER A 819 40.14 -11.29 10.05
C SER A 819 39.31 -11.08 11.32
N THR A 820 39.62 -11.87 12.36
CA THR A 820 39.01 -11.75 13.69
C THR A 820 39.55 -10.57 14.53
N ARG A 821 40.55 -9.80 14.00
CA ARG A 821 41.07 -8.63 14.71
C ARG A 821 39.96 -7.57 14.90
N GLY A 822 39.77 -7.14 16.13
CA GLY A 822 38.75 -6.16 16.49
C GLY A 822 37.32 -6.70 16.64
N LEU A 823 37.07 -7.98 16.31
CA LEU A 823 35.77 -8.61 16.49
C LEU A 823 35.59 -9.21 17.88
N ARG A 824 34.36 -9.16 18.41
CA ARG A 824 34.01 -9.90 19.64
C ARG A 824 33.87 -11.39 19.30
N ASN A 825 34.95 -12.14 19.49
CA ASN A 825 34.97 -13.60 19.28
C ASN A 825 34.66 -14.32 20.59
N ARG A 826 33.37 -14.56 20.88
CA ARG A 826 32.94 -15.32 22.05
C ARG A 826 31.84 -16.30 21.66
N GLN A 827 32.21 -17.51 21.23
CA GLN A 827 31.28 -18.62 21.28
C GLN A 827 31.12 -19.06 22.73
N VAL A 828 29.92 -18.92 23.24
CA VAL A 828 29.53 -19.39 24.55
C VAL A 828 29.02 -20.83 24.37
N ARG A 829 29.76 -21.83 24.88
CA ARG A 829 29.28 -23.22 24.93
C ARG A 829 28.78 -23.52 26.32
N ASP A 830 27.57 -23.97 26.41
CA ASP A 830 26.99 -24.54 27.64
C ASP A 830 27.67 -25.86 27.95
N LEU A 831 28.27 -25.97 29.15
CA LEU A 831 28.94 -27.17 29.64
C LEU A 831 28.01 -28.03 30.49
N VAL A 832 26.75 -27.70 30.65
CA VAL A 832 25.79 -28.40 31.50
C VAL A 832 25.62 -29.85 31.02
N ILE A 833 25.38 -30.08 29.74
CA ILE A 833 25.18 -31.43 29.18
C ILE A 833 26.40 -32.34 29.37
N PRO A 834 27.64 -31.94 28.93
CA PRO A 834 28.80 -32.81 29.11
C PRO A 834 29.11 -33.08 30.60
N LEU A 835 28.96 -32.08 31.48
CA LEU A 835 29.17 -32.28 32.93
C LEU A 835 28.07 -33.12 33.56
N ALA A 836 26.84 -33.04 33.10
CA ALA A 836 25.74 -33.91 33.54
C ALA A 836 25.98 -35.36 33.14
N LEU A 837 26.55 -35.64 31.97
CA LEU A 837 26.95 -36.97 31.55
C LEU A 837 28.09 -37.52 32.44
N ILE A 838 29.07 -36.67 32.78
CA ILE A 838 30.16 -37.05 33.72
C ILE A 838 29.59 -37.34 35.09
N LEU A 839 28.63 -36.53 35.57
CA LEU A 839 27.94 -36.78 36.85
C LEU A 839 27.20 -38.11 36.86
N LEU A 840 26.46 -38.39 35.76
CA LEU A 840 25.76 -39.69 35.60
C LEU A 840 26.74 -40.86 35.63
N LEU A 841 27.84 -40.77 34.89
CA LEU A 841 28.88 -41.80 34.86
C LEU A 841 29.51 -42.00 36.24
N LEU A 842 29.79 -40.89 36.95
CA LEU A 842 30.35 -40.91 38.30
C LEU A 842 29.37 -41.58 39.29
N HIS A 843 28.06 -41.31 39.14
CA HIS A 843 27.02 -41.91 39.98
C HIS A 843 26.87 -43.41 39.69
N LEU A 844 26.90 -43.80 38.42
CA LEU A 844 26.87 -45.22 38.02
C LEU A 844 28.09 -45.98 38.54
N THR A 845 29.30 -45.38 38.48
CA THR A 845 30.53 -46.00 39.02
C THR A 845 30.48 -46.09 40.54
N GLU A 846 29.87 -45.13 41.25
CA GLU A 846 29.63 -45.18 42.68
C GLU A 846 28.69 -46.34 43.06
N ILE A 847 27.61 -46.52 42.35
CA ILE A 847 26.64 -47.60 42.55
C ILE A 847 27.29 -48.94 42.28
N ALA A 848 28.01 -49.09 41.15
CA ALA A 848 28.69 -50.30 40.77
C ALA A 848 29.79 -50.67 41.78
N GLY A 849 30.62 -49.71 42.18
CA GLY A 849 31.70 -49.88 43.17
C GLY A 849 31.18 -50.34 44.51
N ARG A 850 29.98 -49.84 44.91
CA ARG A 850 29.33 -50.29 46.14
C ARG A 850 28.67 -51.65 46.05
N ARG A 851 27.96 -51.94 44.93
CA ARG A 851 27.24 -53.20 44.75
C ARG A 851 28.19 -54.37 44.46
N LEU A 852 29.26 -54.13 43.68
CA LEU A 852 30.21 -55.12 43.25
C LEU A 852 31.46 -55.26 44.17
N LEU A 853 31.50 -54.53 45.32
CA LEU A 853 32.61 -54.42 46.24
C LEU A 853 33.98 -54.04 45.60
N LEU A 854 33.94 -53.40 44.42
CA LEU A 854 35.12 -52.97 43.66
C LEU A 854 36.03 -52.01 44.47
N PHE A 855 35.42 -51.18 45.33
CA PHE A 855 36.25 -50.31 46.20
C PHE A 855 36.97 -51.05 47.31
N ALA A 856 36.59 -52.27 47.68
CA ALA A 856 37.31 -53.12 48.63
C ALA A 856 38.46 -53.84 47.94
N ALA A 857 38.37 -54.15 46.66
CA ALA A 857 39.40 -54.81 45.85
C ALA A 857 40.41 -53.80 45.18
N ALA A 858 40.35 -52.50 45.49
CA ALA A 858 41.26 -51.52 44.88
C ALA A 858 42.72 -51.77 45.31
N PRO A 859 43.71 -51.65 44.41
CA PRO A 859 45.12 -51.74 44.70
C PRO A 859 45.61 -50.86 45.83
N GLU A 860 46.53 -51.27 46.63
CA GLU A 860 47.04 -50.56 47.82
C GLU A 860 47.61 -49.15 47.47
N TRP A 861 48.27 -49.01 46.31
CA TRP A 861 48.83 -47.76 45.87
C TRP A 861 47.74 -46.70 45.67
N LEU A 862 46.51 -47.06 45.20
CA LEU A 862 45.39 -46.16 45.00
C LEU A 862 44.79 -45.73 46.36
N ARG A 863 44.86 -46.60 47.40
CA ARG A 863 44.38 -46.28 48.74
C ARG A 863 45.37 -45.39 49.47
N SER A 864 46.66 -45.40 49.19
CA SER A 864 47.70 -44.59 49.82
C SER A 864 47.75 -43.15 49.25
N HIS A 865 47.26 -42.96 48.03
CA HIS A 865 47.29 -41.62 47.39
C HIS A 865 45.95 -40.82 47.56
N VAL A 866 44.93 -41.41 48.18
CA VAL A 866 43.74 -40.64 48.57
C VAL A 866 44.09 -39.86 49.86
N PRO A 867 44.16 -38.52 49.80
CA PRO A 867 44.58 -37.75 50.98
C PRO A 867 43.60 -38.00 52.12
N SER A 868 44.16 -38.45 53.28
CA SER A 868 43.37 -38.50 54.53
C SER A 868 43.11 -37.08 54.98
N PHE A 869 41.85 -36.69 55.06
CA PHE A 869 41.43 -35.31 55.42
C PHE A 869 41.85 -34.85 56.83
N ALA A 870 42.64 -35.68 57.56
CA ALA A 870 43.31 -35.28 58.78
C ALA A 870 44.38 -34.20 58.55
N SER A 871 44.89 -34.03 57.31
CA SER A 871 45.92 -33.02 57.00
C SER A 871 45.33 -31.62 56.65
N VAL A 872 44.02 -31.53 56.44
CA VAL A 872 43.37 -30.20 56.12
C VAL A 872 43.29 -29.32 57.37
N GLY A 873 43.15 -29.91 58.55
CA GLY A 873 43.25 -29.20 59.84
C GLY A 873 44.60 -28.53 60.13
N ALA A 874 45.70 -29.16 59.62
CA ALA A 874 47.05 -28.60 59.74
C ALA A 874 47.35 -27.48 58.75
N LEU A 875 46.66 -27.42 57.62
CA LEU A 875 46.80 -26.32 56.64
C LEU A 875 46.12 -25.02 57.09
N TRP A 876 45.01 -25.11 57.88
CA TRP A 876 44.33 -23.94 58.41
C TRP A 876 45.07 -23.27 59.56
N SER A 877 45.89 -23.98 60.29
CA SER A 877 46.74 -23.39 61.35
C SER A 877 47.93 -22.59 60.78
N ARG A 878 48.34 -22.81 59.53
CA ARG A 878 49.40 -22.10 58.82
C ARG A 878 48.97 -20.84 58.08
N LEU A 879 47.66 -20.60 57.95
CA LEU A 879 47.12 -19.43 57.27
C LEU A 879 46.75 -18.26 58.18
N ARG A 880 47.15 -18.30 59.45
CA ARG A 880 47.07 -17.11 60.28
C ARG A 880 48.24 -16.16 59.93
N MET A 881 47.98 -15.28 58.97
CA MET A 881 48.86 -14.13 58.74
C MET A 881 48.75 -13.12 59.89
N PRO A 882 49.87 -12.57 60.32
CA PRO A 882 49.82 -11.50 61.31
C PRO A 882 49.24 -10.22 60.73
N ARG A 883 48.28 -9.62 61.43
CA ARG A 883 47.76 -8.31 61.15
C ARG A 883 48.88 -7.28 61.30
N ARG A 884 49.47 -6.79 60.16
CA ARG A 884 50.21 -5.53 60.13
C ARG A 884 49.24 -4.38 59.86
N VAL A 885 49.06 -3.59 60.89
CA VAL A 885 48.45 -2.29 60.84
C VAL A 885 49.41 -1.34 60.13
N HIS A 886 49.12 -0.94 58.92
CA HIS A 886 49.73 0.20 58.28
C HIS A 886 48.76 1.38 58.33
N ARG A 887 48.99 2.32 59.22
CA ARG A 887 48.48 3.69 59.15
C ARG A 887 49.09 4.38 57.93
N ARG A 888 48.27 4.86 57.04
CA ARG A 888 48.62 5.94 56.09
C ARG A 888 47.88 7.21 56.48
N PRO A 889 48.47 8.37 56.30
CA PRO A 889 47.91 9.63 56.72
C PRO A 889 46.86 10.14 55.73
N GLN A 890 45.84 10.77 56.23
CA GLN A 890 44.83 11.51 55.48
C GLN A 890 45.40 12.82 54.96
N PRO A 891 45.09 13.28 53.77
CA PRO A 891 45.10 14.70 53.47
C PRO A 891 43.76 15.32 53.79
N GLU A 892 43.83 16.42 54.49
CA GLU A 892 42.81 17.37 54.85
C GLU A 892 42.20 18.02 53.61
N VAL A 893 40.88 17.91 53.37
CA VAL A 893 40.15 18.71 52.40
C VAL A 893 38.94 19.29 53.08
N ALA A 894 38.82 20.60 52.91
CA ALA A 894 37.87 21.50 53.51
C ALA A 894 36.39 21.14 53.24
N ALA A 895 35.58 21.36 54.24
CA ALA A 895 34.17 21.18 54.27
C ALA A 895 33.45 22.20 53.36
N VAL A 896 32.63 21.72 52.43
CA VAL A 896 31.49 22.48 51.90
C VAL A 896 30.25 21.65 52.18
N ALA A 897 29.29 22.21 52.87
CA ALA A 897 28.05 21.61 53.27
C ALA A 897 27.12 21.40 52.06
N PRO A 898 26.45 20.25 51.92
CA PRO A 898 25.34 20.13 50.98
C PRO A 898 24.00 20.36 51.70
N ALA A 899 23.14 21.11 51.04
CA ALA A 899 21.75 21.29 51.37
C ALA A 899 20.99 19.95 51.34
N ALA A 900 20.20 19.71 52.35
CA ALA A 900 19.35 18.54 52.48
C ALA A 900 18.17 18.60 51.46
N MET A 901 18.10 17.66 50.57
CA MET A 901 16.84 17.24 49.93
C MET A 901 16.38 15.94 50.56
N THR A 902 15.28 16.03 51.28
CA THR A 902 14.56 14.90 51.88
C THR A 902 13.74 14.23 50.77
N GLU A 903 14.17 13.08 50.27
CA GLU A 903 13.31 12.14 49.56
C GLU A 903 12.51 11.31 50.53
N THR A 904 11.20 11.54 50.58
CA THR A 904 10.26 10.66 51.29
C THR A 904 9.93 9.45 50.44
N VAL A 905 10.34 8.29 50.91
CA VAL A 905 9.91 6.98 50.39
C VAL A 905 8.44 6.76 50.74
N PRO A 906 7.53 6.47 49.82
CA PRO A 906 6.12 6.23 50.14
C PRO A 906 5.91 4.84 50.76
N ASP A 907 5.11 4.81 51.83
CA ASP A 907 4.66 3.66 52.58
C ASP A 907 3.93 2.62 51.68
N PRO A 908 4.31 1.34 51.71
CA PRO A 908 3.66 0.26 50.90
C PRO A 908 2.16 0.11 51.17
N ALA A 909 1.64 0.55 52.32
CA ALA A 909 0.21 0.50 52.64
C ALA A 909 -0.64 1.50 51.83
N ALA A 910 -0.05 2.60 51.33
CA ALA A 910 -0.76 3.60 50.53
C ALA A 910 -0.96 3.13 49.08
N VAL A 911 -0.09 2.27 48.54
CA VAL A 911 -0.18 1.76 47.17
C VAL A 911 -1.28 0.71 47.03
N SER A 912 -1.50 -0.12 48.04
CA SER A 912 -2.55 -1.14 48.05
C SER A 912 -3.97 -0.55 48.09
N SER A 913 -4.14 0.57 48.82
CA SER A 913 -5.43 1.27 48.94
C SER A 913 -5.82 2.08 47.68
N ALA A 914 -4.83 2.53 46.88
CA ALA A 914 -5.07 3.17 45.60
C ALA A 914 -5.48 2.19 44.50
N MET A 915 -4.89 0.99 44.52
CA MET A 915 -5.24 -0.09 43.57
C MET A 915 -6.63 -0.68 43.83
N ALA A 916 -7.05 -0.77 45.09
CA ALA A 916 -8.41 -1.21 45.46
C ALA A 916 -9.50 -0.20 45.02
N ARG A 917 -9.20 1.12 45.10
CA ARG A 917 -10.09 2.20 44.64
C ARG A 917 -10.19 2.28 43.10
N ALA A 918 -9.12 1.93 42.36
CA ALA A 918 -9.16 1.86 40.93
C ALA A 918 -10.01 0.67 40.43
N LYS A 919 -9.94 -0.47 41.12
CA LYS A 919 -10.69 -1.67 40.78
C LYS A 919 -12.20 -1.54 41.02
N SER A 920 -12.61 -0.81 42.08
CA SER A 920 -14.04 -0.52 42.33
C SER A 920 -14.64 0.50 41.33
N LYS A 921 -13.83 1.48 40.88
CA LYS A 921 -14.27 2.43 39.84
C LYS A 921 -14.42 1.80 38.44
N ALA A 922 -13.63 0.78 38.14
CA ALA A 922 -13.76 0.02 36.88
C ALA A 922 -15.03 -0.88 36.88
N LYS A 923 -15.36 -1.46 38.02
CA LYS A 923 -16.55 -2.32 38.14
C LYS A 923 -17.89 -1.55 37.97
N ASN A 924 -17.92 -0.30 38.45
CA ASN A 924 -19.13 0.55 38.35
C ASN A 924 -19.29 1.24 36.99
N ARG A 925 -18.35 1.03 36.03
CA ARG A 925 -18.43 1.54 34.66
C ARG A 925 -18.91 0.48 33.66
N VAL A 926 -19.03 -0.77 34.08
CA VAL A 926 -19.53 -1.90 33.26
C VAL A 926 -21.02 -2.19 33.53
N GLU A 927 -21.57 -1.62 34.61
CA GLU A 927 -22.98 -1.79 35.00
C GLU A 927 -23.84 -0.52 34.79
N ARG A 928 -23.37 0.39 33.88
CA ARG A 928 -24.23 1.50 33.40
C ARG A 928 -24.26 1.56 31.90
#